data_6e3bd6005b8e20eafb3f52b3b0642c24
#
_entry.id   6e3bd6005b8e20eafb3f52b3b0642c24
#
_cell.length_a   1.000
_cell.length_b   1.000
_cell.length_c   1.000
_cell.angle_alpha   90.00
_cell.angle_beta   90.00
_cell.angle_gamma   90.00
#
_symmetry.space_group_name_H-M   'P 1'
#
loop_
_entity.id
_entity.type
_entity.pdbx_description
1 polymer ?
#
loop_
_entity_poly.entity_id
_entity_poly.type
_entity_poly.pdbx_seq_one_letter_code
_entity_poly.pdbx_strand_id
1 'polypeptide(L)'
;MLTLARARPKVSLTFSFPKSKFSRPTTQPRYNNFSRTFATETPQPKPRNRLLQRAVVLVKYTGYIAASTVVGVGVVTAAIFVHDAFTYTERHVDRVPINPLALHPERGGMKNLPIARVLVDDEEDEEMKKLVDKPKLVIVGGGWGAMGVLQTLRPGDYHVIVISADTFTTFTPLLPSAAVGTVQVRSLIEPLRKIIARLRGHFVAGKAVDISMHERLVEVEATGMDGKSEHFFIPYDKLIIAVGSVSSTHGVPGLDHCFQLKTVADAQAIRRRVMDNFEAASLPTTSPEERKRLLSFVVCGGGPTGVETAAEIYDFCQEDIFNYFPKICREEVSIHVIQSREHILNTYSEAISKYAEDKFKRDGVNLITNARVAGVTENSVLYTARGPDGQMEQHTIPTNFTLWSTGIAMNPFAKRVTDLLPNQVHKKAIEVDAHLRVKGAPLGSIYAVGDCATIETSLVSHFMEFVEEADKNRDGKIDFEEWEFMVKQITNKIPMAEDHVNKAREIFQMYDTNGDNVLSLNELAKLLEDLGSKITSLPATAQVASQQGKYIGKKFNKLARHQERASRNPEATTDQAQSNNVLDESVIGPFRYFHLGSLAYIGNAAVFDLGKYSFMGGLAAMYAWRSVYWNEQVSTRTRALLMIDWIVRGIWGRDLSRL
;
A
#
# COMPACT_ATOMS: atom_id res chain seq x y z
N MET A 1 12.88 -15.43 -54.30
CA MET A 1 12.47 -14.45 -55.31
C MET A 1 11.23 -13.73 -54.81
N LEU A 2 11.30 -12.39 -54.87
CA LEU A 2 10.27 -11.39 -54.64
C LEU A 2 9.99 -11.02 -53.15
N THR A 3 10.84 -10.14 -52.68
CA THR A 3 10.65 -9.11 -51.68
C THR A 3 9.54 -8.13 -52.07
N LEU A 4 8.54 -7.92 -51.21
CA LEU A 4 7.62 -6.77 -51.30
C LEU A 4 7.70 -5.98 -50.00
N ALA A 5 8.48 -4.90 -50.07
CA ALA A 5 8.50 -3.85 -49.07
C ALA A 5 7.16 -3.11 -49.08
N ARG A 6 6.44 -3.10 -47.95
CA ARG A 6 5.28 -2.24 -47.72
C ARG A 6 5.72 -0.89 -47.14
N ALA A 7 5.70 0.11 -48.02
CA ALA A 7 5.84 1.51 -47.62
C ALA A 7 4.64 1.98 -46.79
N ARG A 8 4.90 2.62 -45.66
CA ARG A 8 3.90 3.37 -44.90
C ARG A 8 3.70 4.75 -45.55
N PRO A 9 2.48 5.21 -45.82
CA PRO A 9 2.26 6.58 -46.24
C PRO A 9 2.39 7.52 -45.03
N LYS A 10 3.35 8.43 -45.08
CA LYS A 10 3.38 9.62 -44.21
C LYS A 10 2.34 10.61 -44.74
N VAL A 11 1.24 10.77 -44.04
CA VAL A 11 0.31 11.88 -44.23
C VAL A 11 0.82 13.05 -43.42
N SER A 12 1.47 14.00 -44.09
CA SER A 12 1.78 15.32 -43.52
C SER A 12 0.62 16.26 -43.84
N LEU A 13 -0.19 16.60 -42.82
CA LEU A 13 -1.18 17.66 -42.88
C LEU A 13 -0.48 19.00 -42.62
N THR A 14 -0.12 19.69 -43.70
CA THR A 14 0.30 21.10 -43.70
C THR A 14 -0.93 21.98 -43.74
N PHE A 15 -1.29 22.60 -42.64
CA PHE A 15 -2.28 23.68 -42.63
C PHE A 15 -1.60 24.97 -43.07
N SER A 16 -1.93 25.44 -44.29
CA SER A 16 -1.56 26.78 -44.77
C SER A 16 -2.68 27.77 -44.44
N PHE A 17 -2.35 28.77 -43.66
CA PHE A 17 -3.23 29.94 -43.46
C PHE A 17 -3.03 30.94 -44.58
N PRO A 18 -4.12 31.51 -45.16
CA PRO A 18 -3.97 32.57 -46.16
C PRO A 18 -3.60 33.88 -45.48
N LYS A 19 -2.50 34.49 -45.90
CA LYS A 19 -2.12 35.87 -45.54
C LYS A 19 -3.02 36.85 -46.28
N SER A 20 -3.94 37.53 -45.62
CA SER A 20 -4.61 38.69 -46.19
C SER A 20 -3.71 39.92 -46.06
N LYS A 21 -3.34 40.44 -47.25
CA LYS A 21 -2.70 41.75 -47.40
C LYS A 21 -3.79 42.84 -47.19
N PHE A 22 -3.65 43.67 -46.20
CA PHE A 22 -4.32 44.97 -46.17
C PHE A 22 -3.29 46.04 -46.44
N SER A 23 -3.44 46.67 -47.61
CA SER A 23 -2.73 47.88 -48.01
C SER A 23 -3.33 49.13 -47.37
N ARG A 24 -2.48 49.98 -46.83
CA ARG A 24 -2.84 51.35 -46.41
C ARG A 24 -2.96 52.27 -47.61
N PRO A 25 -3.96 53.16 -47.68
CA PRO A 25 -3.85 54.37 -48.51
C PRO A 25 -3.38 55.56 -47.65
N THR A 26 -2.29 56.14 -48.06
CA THR A 26 -1.83 57.46 -47.71
C THR A 26 -2.58 58.50 -48.54
N THR A 27 -3.26 59.44 -47.90
CA THR A 27 -3.51 60.74 -48.47
C THR A 27 -3.59 61.78 -47.38
N GLN A 28 -2.63 62.72 -47.39
CA GLN A 28 -2.77 64.06 -46.78
C GLN A 28 -3.52 64.97 -47.74
N PRO A 29 -4.23 65.99 -47.24
CA PRO A 29 -4.13 67.29 -47.80
C PRO A 29 -3.90 68.39 -46.74
N ARG A 30 -3.35 69.42 -47.33
CA ARG A 30 -2.82 70.70 -46.74
C ARG A 30 -3.88 71.64 -46.20
N TYR A 31 -3.46 72.38 -45.16
CA TYR A 31 -3.76 73.71 -44.72
C TYR A 31 -4.94 74.50 -45.30
N ASN A 32 -5.70 75.10 -44.37
CA ASN A 32 -5.87 76.60 -44.38
C ASN A 32 -6.26 77.11 -42.99
N ASN A 33 -5.55 78.15 -42.59
CA ASN A 33 -5.77 78.99 -41.42
C ASN A 33 -7.11 79.72 -41.51
N PHE A 34 -7.91 79.75 -40.46
CA PHE A 34 -8.71 80.90 -40.08
C PHE A 34 -8.87 80.95 -38.58
N SER A 35 -8.33 81.98 -37.97
CA SER A 35 -8.49 82.36 -36.58
C SER A 35 -9.89 82.88 -36.31
N ARG A 36 -10.58 82.34 -35.29
CA ARG A 36 -11.56 83.07 -34.49
C ARG A 36 -11.66 82.45 -33.12
N THR A 37 -11.26 83.25 -32.12
CA THR A 37 -11.45 83.07 -30.70
C THR A 37 -12.92 83.02 -30.33
N PHE A 38 -13.38 81.90 -29.78
CA PHE A 38 -14.51 81.86 -28.84
C PHE A 38 -14.12 80.89 -27.73
N ALA A 39 -14.06 81.42 -26.50
CA ALA A 39 -13.94 80.62 -25.27
C ALA A 39 -15.24 79.84 -25.09
N THR A 40 -15.17 78.53 -25.15
CA THR A 40 -16.21 77.65 -24.68
C THR A 40 -15.58 76.75 -23.61
N GLU A 41 -16.12 76.83 -22.41
CA GLU A 41 -15.81 75.93 -21.29
C GLU A 41 -15.95 74.52 -21.73
N THR A 42 -14.83 73.77 -21.62
CA THR A 42 -14.85 72.28 -21.79
C THR A 42 -15.46 71.66 -20.53
N PRO A 43 -16.51 70.84 -20.63
CA PRO A 43 -17.01 70.17 -19.47
C PRO A 43 -15.95 69.14 -19.00
N GLN A 44 -15.54 69.23 -17.74
CA GLN A 44 -14.66 68.31 -17.10
C GLN A 44 -15.26 66.87 -17.20
N PRO A 45 -14.48 65.84 -17.57
CA PRO A 45 -14.99 64.45 -17.60
C PRO A 45 -15.27 64.05 -16.16
N LYS A 46 -16.52 63.66 -15.90
CA LYS A 46 -16.95 63.05 -14.63
C LYS A 46 -15.99 61.90 -14.26
N PRO A 47 -15.61 61.73 -12.98
CA PRO A 47 -14.71 60.68 -12.57
C PRO A 47 -15.33 59.31 -12.92
N ARG A 48 -14.77 58.65 -13.91
CA ARG A 48 -15.17 57.30 -14.28
C ARG A 48 -14.93 56.39 -13.08
N ASN A 49 -16.00 55.83 -12.58
CA ASN A 49 -16.01 54.98 -11.39
C ASN A 49 -15.08 53.75 -11.61
N ARG A 50 -13.84 53.85 -11.14
CA ARG A 50 -12.77 52.82 -11.32
C ARG A 50 -13.22 51.41 -10.82
N LEU A 51 -14.14 51.39 -9.84
CA LEU A 51 -14.74 50.14 -9.33
C LEU A 51 -15.63 49.46 -10.39
N LEU A 52 -16.45 50.24 -11.13
CA LEU A 52 -17.29 49.69 -12.20
C LEU A 52 -16.45 49.15 -13.36
N GLN A 53 -15.35 49.81 -13.72
CA GLN A 53 -14.45 49.29 -14.75
C GLN A 53 -13.74 48.04 -14.31
N ARG A 54 -13.30 47.94 -13.05
CA ARG A 54 -12.71 46.68 -12.49
C ARG A 54 -13.72 45.56 -12.44
N ALA A 55 -14.98 45.82 -12.07
CA ALA A 55 -16.05 44.83 -12.06
C ALA A 55 -16.35 44.29 -13.48
N VAL A 56 -16.43 45.16 -14.50
CA VAL A 56 -16.64 44.74 -15.89
C VAL A 56 -15.46 43.93 -16.43
N VAL A 57 -14.23 44.26 -16.07
CA VAL A 57 -13.04 43.49 -16.43
C VAL A 57 -13.07 42.15 -15.75
N LEU A 58 -13.41 42.10 -14.47
CA LEU A 58 -13.54 40.81 -13.74
C LEU A 58 -14.59 39.91 -14.35
N VAL A 59 -15.78 40.42 -14.67
CA VAL A 59 -16.86 39.64 -15.33
C VAL A 59 -16.44 39.14 -16.72
N LYS A 60 -15.67 39.94 -17.48
CA LYS A 60 -15.13 39.46 -18.77
C LYS A 60 -14.13 38.33 -18.60
N TYR A 61 -13.21 38.45 -17.65
CA TYR A 61 -12.22 37.37 -17.39
C TYR A 61 -12.87 36.09 -16.84
N THR A 62 -13.85 36.22 -15.94
CA THR A 62 -14.61 35.05 -15.48
C THR A 62 -15.40 34.41 -16.61
N GLY A 63 -15.96 35.23 -17.52
CA GLY A 63 -16.65 34.73 -18.73
C GLY A 63 -15.67 33.98 -19.69
N TYR A 64 -14.47 34.52 -19.91
CA TYR A 64 -13.45 33.84 -20.72
C TYR A 64 -12.96 32.53 -20.06
N ILE A 65 -12.75 32.53 -18.76
CA ILE A 65 -12.36 31.31 -18.01
C ILE A 65 -13.47 30.27 -18.12
N ALA A 66 -14.72 30.64 -17.89
CA ALA A 66 -15.87 29.73 -18.02
C ALA A 66 -15.99 29.17 -19.45
N ALA A 67 -15.88 30.03 -20.47
CA ALA A 67 -15.92 29.58 -21.86
C ALA A 67 -14.76 28.66 -22.22
N SER A 68 -13.53 28.98 -21.77
CA SER A 68 -12.36 28.12 -21.97
C SER A 68 -12.50 26.77 -21.26
N THR A 69 -13.09 26.76 -20.08
CA THR A 69 -13.37 25.51 -19.34
C THR A 69 -14.39 24.64 -20.10
N VAL A 70 -15.47 25.23 -20.60
CA VAL A 70 -16.48 24.50 -21.40
C VAL A 70 -15.87 23.93 -22.68
N VAL A 71 -15.09 24.72 -23.40
CA VAL A 71 -14.36 24.26 -24.59
C VAL A 71 -13.37 23.16 -24.24
N GLY A 72 -12.61 23.31 -23.14
CA GLY A 72 -11.68 22.30 -22.67
C GLY A 72 -12.37 20.97 -22.32
N VAL A 73 -13.49 21.02 -21.62
CA VAL A 73 -14.32 19.83 -21.32
C VAL A 73 -14.83 19.20 -22.61
N GLY A 74 -15.31 20.01 -23.56
CA GLY A 74 -15.79 19.52 -24.86
C GLY A 74 -14.68 18.79 -25.66
N VAL A 75 -13.47 19.36 -25.69
CA VAL A 75 -12.31 18.74 -26.37
C VAL A 75 -11.90 17.43 -25.68
N VAL A 76 -11.85 17.40 -24.35
CA VAL A 76 -11.55 16.18 -23.60
C VAL A 76 -12.59 15.11 -23.84
N THR A 77 -13.88 15.48 -23.82
CA THR A 77 -14.98 14.54 -24.08
C THR A 77 -14.89 13.99 -25.51
N ALA A 78 -14.65 14.86 -26.51
CA ALA A 78 -14.47 14.43 -27.90
C ALA A 78 -13.24 13.50 -28.04
N ALA A 79 -12.15 13.81 -27.36
CA ALA A 79 -10.95 12.96 -27.37
C ALA A 79 -11.22 11.58 -26.74
N ILE A 80 -12.03 11.51 -25.69
CA ILE A 80 -12.46 10.25 -25.08
C ILE A 80 -13.29 9.42 -26.06
N PHE A 81 -14.28 10.03 -26.76
CA PHE A 81 -15.08 9.32 -27.76
C PHE A 81 -14.26 8.85 -28.96
N VAL A 82 -13.31 9.67 -29.41
CA VAL A 82 -12.39 9.27 -30.48
C VAL A 82 -11.50 8.10 -30.02
N HIS A 83 -10.97 8.18 -28.81
CA HIS A 83 -10.20 7.08 -28.25
C HIS A 83 -11.05 5.81 -28.10
N ASP A 84 -12.28 5.93 -27.62
CA ASP A 84 -13.21 4.81 -27.48
C ASP A 84 -13.49 4.16 -28.85
N ALA A 85 -13.75 4.97 -29.89
CA ALA A 85 -13.97 4.47 -31.24
C ALA A 85 -12.78 3.66 -31.78
N PHE A 86 -11.54 4.05 -31.43
CA PHE A 86 -10.32 3.30 -31.83
C PHE A 86 -10.10 2.01 -31.02
N THR A 87 -10.82 1.79 -29.91
CA THR A 87 -10.74 0.54 -29.14
C THR A 87 -11.52 -0.61 -29.80
N TYR A 88 -12.48 -0.30 -30.68
CA TYR A 88 -13.29 -1.29 -31.43
C TYR A 88 -12.56 -1.81 -32.70
N THR A 89 -11.27 -2.07 -32.59
CA THR A 89 -10.53 -2.69 -33.70
C THR A 89 -10.62 -4.20 -33.63
N GLU A 90 -11.10 -4.86 -34.67
CA GLU A 90 -11.01 -6.32 -34.82
C GLU A 90 -9.52 -6.71 -34.93
N ARG A 91 -9.02 -7.43 -33.94
CA ARG A 91 -7.71 -8.04 -34.00
C ARG A 91 -7.89 -9.50 -34.42
N HIS A 92 -7.44 -9.83 -35.62
CA HIS A 92 -7.25 -11.22 -36.01
C HIS A 92 -6.03 -11.74 -35.26
N VAL A 93 -6.23 -12.62 -34.31
CA VAL A 93 -5.14 -13.33 -33.62
C VAL A 93 -4.92 -14.64 -34.34
N ASP A 94 -3.73 -14.79 -34.94
CA ASP A 94 -3.31 -16.07 -35.48
C ASP A 94 -3.23 -17.12 -34.35
N ARG A 95 -3.54 -18.38 -34.68
CA ARG A 95 -3.42 -19.49 -33.71
C ARG A 95 -1.95 -19.61 -33.29
N VAL A 96 -1.70 -19.42 -32.00
CA VAL A 96 -0.38 -19.64 -31.40
C VAL A 96 -0.21 -21.15 -31.15
N PRO A 97 0.87 -21.78 -31.63
CA PRO A 97 1.17 -23.16 -31.25
C PRO A 97 1.50 -23.22 -29.76
N ILE A 98 0.78 -24.05 -29.02
CA ILE A 98 1.03 -24.26 -27.60
C ILE A 98 1.98 -25.44 -27.45
N ASN A 99 3.05 -25.25 -26.68
CA ASN A 99 4.01 -26.30 -26.37
C ASN A 99 3.30 -27.47 -25.67
N PRO A 100 3.45 -28.73 -26.13
CA PRO A 100 2.81 -29.87 -25.50
C PRO A 100 3.12 -30.06 -24.03
N LEU A 101 4.30 -29.61 -23.55
CA LEU A 101 4.67 -29.62 -22.14
C LEU A 101 3.84 -28.65 -21.28
N ALA A 102 3.28 -27.60 -21.85
CA ALA A 102 2.37 -26.70 -21.13
C ALA A 102 0.99 -27.36 -20.90
N LEU A 103 0.56 -28.25 -21.82
CA LEU A 103 -0.72 -28.96 -21.71
C LEU A 103 -0.58 -30.25 -20.91
N HIS A 104 0.58 -30.92 -20.96
CA HIS A 104 0.88 -32.17 -20.29
C HIS A 104 2.20 -32.05 -19.51
N PRO A 105 2.22 -31.31 -18.40
CA PRO A 105 3.45 -31.10 -17.65
C PRO A 105 4.01 -32.40 -17.07
N GLU A 106 5.34 -32.47 -17.03
CA GLU A 106 6.05 -33.56 -16.33
C GLU A 106 5.66 -33.57 -14.86
N ARG A 107 5.70 -34.74 -14.24
CA ARG A 107 5.42 -34.93 -12.81
C ARG A 107 6.70 -35.14 -12.04
N GLY A 108 6.76 -34.65 -10.82
CA GLY A 108 7.94 -34.76 -9.98
C GLY A 108 7.77 -34.13 -8.60
N GLY A 109 8.90 -33.86 -7.93
CA GLY A 109 8.90 -33.34 -6.57
C GLY A 109 8.46 -34.41 -5.54
N MET A 110 8.49 -34.05 -4.25
CA MET A 110 8.18 -34.96 -3.14
C MET A 110 6.75 -35.55 -3.19
N LYS A 111 5.81 -34.85 -3.82
CA LYS A 111 4.39 -35.27 -3.92
C LYS A 111 4.03 -35.78 -5.31
N ASN A 112 4.99 -35.94 -6.22
CA ASN A 112 4.78 -36.36 -7.60
C ASN A 112 3.64 -35.59 -8.30
N LEU A 113 3.65 -34.29 -8.18
CA LEU A 113 2.69 -33.37 -8.82
C LEU A 113 3.19 -32.90 -10.19
N PRO A 114 2.29 -32.39 -11.07
CA PRO A 114 2.70 -31.72 -12.30
C PRO A 114 3.65 -30.58 -12.03
N ILE A 115 4.70 -30.41 -12.84
CA ILE A 115 5.66 -29.30 -12.74
C ILE A 115 5.48 -28.38 -13.95
N ALA A 116 4.97 -27.18 -13.75
CA ALA A 116 4.77 -26.18 -14.80
C ALA A 116 6.10 -25.51 -15.19
N ARG A 117 6.94 -26.22 -15.95
CA ARG A 117 8.21 -25.68 -16.48
C ARG A 117 7.97 -24.71 -17.63
N VAL A 118 6.97 -24.99 -18.45
CA VAL A 118 6.50 -24.19 -19.58
C VAL A 118 5.08 -23.75 -19.28
N LEU A 119 4.78 -22.49 -19.47
CA LEU A 119 3.45 -21.91 -19.31
C LEU A 119 2.77 -21.77 -20.66
N VAL A 120 1.43 -21.71 -20.67
CA VAL A 120 0.61 -21.78 -21.90
C VAL A 120 0.93 -20.65 -22.89
N ASP A 121 1.31 -19.47 -22.36
CA ASP A 121 1.59 -18.25 -23.12
C ASP A 121 3.11 -17.99 -23.36
N ASP A 122 3.99 -18.93 -22.98
CA ASP A 122 5.45 -18.79 -23.18
C ASP A 122 5.86 -18.63 -24.64
N GLU A 123 5.08 -19.17 -25.57
CA GLU A 123 5.36 -19.15 -27.01
C GLU A 123 4.42 -18.20 -27.80
N GLU A 124 3.70 -17.31 -27.11
CA GLU A 124 2.73 -16.40 -27.74
C GLU A 124 3.37 -15.49 -28.79
N ASP A 125 4.56 -14.99 -28.50
CA ASP A 125 5.35 -14.19 -29.46
C ASP A 125 6.86 -14.40 -29.28
N GLU A 126 7.67 -13.88 -30.22
CA GLU A 126 9.13 -14.00 -30.22
C GLU A 126 9.80 -13.34 -29.00
N GLU A 127 9.14 -12.39 -28.35
CA GLU A 127 9.67 -11.74 -27.15
C GLU A 127 9.39 -12.57 -25.89
N MET A 128 8.24 -13.27 -25.84
CA MET A 128 7.94 -14.26 -24.79
C MET A 128 8.93 -15.42 -24.85
N LYS A 129 9.18 -16.00 -26.05
CA LYS A 129 10.16 -17.06 -26.23
C LYS A 129 11.54 -16.71 -25.71
N LYS A 130 11.99 -15.45 -25.88
CA LYS A 130 13.28 -15.00 -25.32
C LYS A 130 13.31 -14.91 -23.80
N LEU A 131 12.16 -14.85 -23.14
CA LEU A 131 12.08 -14.82 -21.68
C LEU A 131 12.16 -16.20 -21.05
N VAL A 132 11.85 -17.28 -21.78
CA VAL A 132 11.90 -18.66 -21.29
C VAL A 132 13.30 -19.01 -20.76
N ASP A 133 14.35 -18.50 -21.43
CA ASP A 133 15.75 -18.73 -21.05
C ASP A 133 16.25 -17.81 -19.93
N LYS A 134 15.43 -16.84 -19.49
CA LYS A 134 15.80 -15.94 -18.40
C LYS A 134 15.55 -16.60 -17.04
N PRO A 135 16.27 -16.17 -15.97
CA PRO A 135 16.00 -16.66 -14.62
C PRO A 135 14.54 -16.49 -14.22
N LYS A 136 13.92 -17.55 -13.73
CA LYS A 136 12.52 -17.57 -13.27
C LYS A 136 12.39 -16.85 -11.94
N LEU A 137 11.69 -15.72 -11.97
CA LEU A 137 11.34 -14.93 -10.80
C LEU A 137 9.88 -15.20 -10.42
N VAL A 138 9.67 -15.97 -9.36
CA VAL A 138 8.34 -16.24 -8.82
C VAL A 138 8.03 -15.27 -7.69
N ILE A 139 6.87 -14.61 -7.78
CA ILE A 139 6.36 -13.69 -6.74
C ILE A 139 5.06 -14.28 -6.20
N VAL A 140 5.04 -14.59 -4.90
CA VAL A 140 3.86 -15.13 -4.22
C VAL A 140 3.15 -14.00 -3.48
N GLY A 141 1.93 -13.68 -3.93
CA GLY A 141 1.10 -12.59 -3.43
C GLY A 141 0.96 -11.44 -4.43
N GLY A 142 -0.17 -10.73 -4.36
CA GLY A 142 -0.52 -9.59 -5.23
C GLY A 142 -0.67 -8.26 -4.49
N GLY A 143 -0.17 -8.17 -3.23
CA GLY A 143 -0.30 -7.00 -2.37
C GLY A 143 0.80 -5.93 -2.58
N TRP A 144 0.93 -5.02 -1.61
CA TRP A 144 1.84 -3.86 -1.67
C TRP A 144 3.31 -4.20 -1.93
N GLY A 145 3.82 -5.28 -1.32
CA GLY A 145 5.19 -5.74 -1.55
C GLY A 145 5.42 -6.18 -2.99
N ALA A 146 4.54 -7.04 -3.51
CA ALA A 146 4.58 -7.48 -4.90
C ALA A 146 4.46 -6.31 -5.88
N MET A 147 3.55 -5.35 -5.59
CA MET A 147 3.38 -4.14 -6.40
C MET A 147 4.65 -3.29 -6.45
N GLY A 148 5.34 -3.13 -5.31
CA GLY A 148 6.62 -2.42 -5.26
C GLY A 148 7.66 -3.05 -6.18
N VAL A 149 7.77 -4.38 -6.19
CA VAL A 149 8.64 -5.14 -7.11
C VAL A 149 8.21 -4.92 -8.55
N LEU A 150 6.95 -5.24 -8.88
CA LEU A 150 6.41 -5.21 -10.25
C LEU A 150 6.52 -3.83 -10.91
N GLN A 151 6.31 -2.75 -10.16
CA GLN A 151 6.44 -1.38 -10.67
C GLN A 151 7.88 -0.97 -10.97
N THR A 152 8.85 -1.57 -10.26
CA THR A 152 10.26 -1.17 -10.32
C THR A 152 11.08 -2.06 -11.25
N LEU A 153 10.70 -3.32 -11.40
CA LEU A 153 11.41 -4.31 -12.21
C LEU A 153 11.44 -3.90 -13.69
N ARG A 154 12.57 -4.13 -14.36
CA ARG A 154 12.73 -3.85 -15.79
C ARG A 154 12.19 -5.03 -16.62
N PRO A 155 11.49 -4.74 -17.73
CA PRO A 155 11.10 -5.77 -18.69
C PRO A 155 12.32 -6.46 -19.30
N GLY A 156 12.24 -7.77 -19.49
CA GLY A 156 13.24 -8.55 -20.21
C GLY A 156 14.39 -9.11 -19.37
N ASP A 157 14.52 -8.70 -18.10
CA ASP A 157 15.60 -9.17 -17.23
C ASP A 157 15.29 -10.55 -16.60
N TYR A 158 14.02 -10.88 -16.39
CA TYR A 158 13.54 -12.12 -15.73
C TYR A 158 12.31 -12.67 -16.43
N HIS A 159 12.11 -13.99 -16.32
CA HIS A 159 10.85 -14.67 -16.61
C HIS A 159 9.98 -14.59 -15.36
N VAL A 160 9.06 -13.62 -15.32
CA VAL A 160 8.29 -13.26 -14.12
C VAL A 160 7.00 -14.06 -14.04
N ILE A 161 6.76 -14.72 -12.90
CA ILE A 161 5.52 -15.47 -12.61
C ILE A 161 4.95 -14.95 -11.29
N VAL A 162 3.69 -14.48 -11.31
CA VAL A 162 2.99 -14.01 -10.11
C VAL A 162 1.90 -15.00 -9.74
N ILE A 163 1.94 -15.51 -8.51
CA ILE A 163 0.95 -16.42 -7.93
C ILE A 163 0.12 -15.62 -6.92
N SER A 164 -1.18 -15.50 -7.15
CA SER A 164 -2.08 -14.83 -6.20
C SER A 164 -3.49 -15.43 -6.27
N ALA A 165 -4.13 -15.56 -5.10
CA ALA A 165 -5.53 -15.98 -5.04
C ALA A 165 -6.47 -14.91 -5.63
N ASP A 166 -6.16 -13.62 -5.39
CA ASP A 166 -6.89 -12.51 -5.97
C ASP A 166 -6.28 -12.12 -7.32
N THR A 167 -7.14 -11.84 -8.30
CA THR A 167 -6.75 -11.43 -9.65
C THR A 167 -6.41 -9.94 -9.76
N PHE A 168 -6.48 -9.22 -8.65
CA PHE A 168 -6.26 -7.79 -8.54
C PHE A 168 -5.45 -7.43 -7.30
N THR A 169 -4.84 -6.27 -7.31
CA THR A 169 -4.30 -5.63 -6.11
C THR A 169 -5.29 -4.63 -5.55
N THR A 170 -5.30 -4.44 -4.23
CA THR A 170 -6.22 -3.54 -3.52
C THR A 170 -5.46 -2.39 -2.87
N PHE A 171 -5.99 -1.18 -3.01
CA PHE A 171 -5.55 -0.02 -2.25
C PHE A 171 -6.19 -0.03 -0.86
N THR A 172 -5.56 -0.78 0.05
CA THR A 172 -6.10 -1.10 1.39
C THR A 172 -6.40 0.10 2.30
N PRO A 173 -5.69 1.26 2.22
CA PRO A 173 -5.97 2.40 3.11
C PRO A 173 -7.38 2.99 2.97
N LEU A 174 -8.06 2.78 1.86
CA LEU A 174 -9.43 3.28 1.64
C LEU A 174 -10.51 2.20 1.82
N LEU A 175 -10.18 1.03 2.36
CA LEU A 175 -11.18 0.00 2.67
C LEU A 175 -12.22 0.47 3.70
N PRO A 176 -11.89 1.23 4.78
CA PRO A 176 -12.89 1.82 5.66
C PRO A 176 -13.92 2.67 4.91
N SER A 177 -13.47 3.52 3.98
CA SER A 177 -14.33 4.34 3.14
C SER A 177 -15.21 3.52 2.19
N ALA A 178 -14.70 2.39 1.68
CA ALA A 178 -15.49 1.47 0.84
C ALA A 178 -16.53 0.69 1.65
N ALA A 179 -16.24 0.40 2.93
CA ALA A 179 -17.13 -0.34 3.82
C ALA A 179 -18.46 0.38 4.13
N VAL A 180 -18.52 1.71 3.91
CA VAL A 180 -19.75 2.50 4.05
C VAL A 180 -20.18 3.18 2.74
N GLY A 181 -19.51 2.87 1.62
CA GLY A 181 -19.87 3.40 0.31
C GLY A 181 -19.40 4.83 0.03
N THR A 182 -18.49 5.38 0.82
CA THR A 182 -17.86 6.68 0.55
C THR A 182 -17.08 6.64 -0.77
N VAL A 183 -16.49 5.50 -1.09
CA VAL A 183 -15.87 5.17 -2.39
C VAL A 183 -16.33 3.79 -2.86
N GLN A 184 -16.32 3.57 -4.17
CA GLN A 184 -16.68 2.28 -4.73
C GLN A 184 -15.47 1.33 -4.72
N VAL A 185 -15.70 0.05 -4.45
CA VAL A 185 -14.62 -0.96 -4.41
C VAL A 185 -13.83 -1.04 -5.72
N ARG A 186 -14.49 -0.82 -6.89
CA ARG A 186 -13.83 -0.80 -8.20
C ARG A 186 -12.77 0.29 -8.37
N SER A 187 -12.88 1.34 -7.55
CA SER A 187 -11.92 2.46 -7.55
C SER A 187 -10.66 2.16 -6.74
N LEU A 188 -10.69 1.10 -5.94
CA LEU A 188 -9.59 0.65 -5.08
C LEU A 188 -8.81 -0.53 -5.66
N ILE A 189 -9.27 -1.13 -6.75
CA ILE A 189 -8.66 -2.34 -7.31
C ILE A 189 -8.05 -2.09 -8.69
N GLU A 190 -6.90 -2.73 -8.95
CA GLU A 190 -6.28 -2.76 -10.27
C GLU A 190 -5.94 -4.21 -10.64
N PRO A 191 -6.33 -4.69 -11.84
CA PRO A 191 -6.06 -6.05 -12.27
C PRO A 191 -4.56 -6.37 -12.36
N LEU A 192 -4.11 -7.45 -11.71
CA LEU A 192 -2.71 -7.86 -11.70
C LEU A 192 -2.20 -8.20 -13.10
N ARG A 193 -3.01 -8.85 -13.95
CA ARG A 193 -2.63 -9.16 -15.33
C ARG A 193 -2.23 -7.90 -16.12
N LYS A 194 -2.95 -6.78 -15.92
CA LYS A 194 -2.63 -5.51 -16.57
C LYS A 194 -1.30 -4.90 -16.13
N ILE A 195 -0.97 -5.10 -14.85
CA ILE A 195 0.28 -4.63 -14.27
C ILE A 195 1.46 -5.47 -14.75
N ILE A 196 1.27 -6.79 -14.73
CA ILE A 196 2.28 -7.79 -15.12
C ILE A 196 2.55 -7.73 -16.63
N ALA A 197 1.56 -7.40 -17.46
CA ALA A 197 1.69 -7.29 -18.91
C ALA A 197 2.85 -6.37 -19.33
N ARG A 198 3.19 -5.34 -18.55
CA ARG A 198 4.36 -4.49 -18.79
C ARG A 198 5.68 -5.28 -18.78
N LEU A 199 5.74 -6.31 -17.96
CA LEU A 199 6.92 -7.19 -17.81
C LEU A 199 6.85 -8.41 -18.74
N ARG A 200 5.75 -8.58 -19.50
CA ARG A 200 5.43 -9.81 -20.23
C ARG A 200 5.48 -11.04 -19.31
N GLY A 201 5.04 -10.87 -18.07
CA GLY A 201 5.04 -11.92 -17.06
C GLY A 201 3.73 -12.69 -17.06
N HIS A 202 3.76 -13.84 -16.40
CA HIS A 202 2.64 -14.76 -16.25
C HIS A 202 1.91 -14.54 -14.94
N PHE A 203 0.61 -14.74 -14.96
CA PHE A 203 -0.24 -14.70 -13.78
C PHE A 203 -0.92 -16.05 -13.55
N VAL A 204 -0.71 -16.62 -12.37
CA VAL A 204 -1.33 -17.86 -11.92
C VAL A 204 -2.33 -17.54 -10.80
N ALA A 205 -3.63 -17.77 -11.07
CA ALA A 205 -4.68 -17.63 -10.07
C ALA A 205 -4.66 -18.87 -9.15
N GLY A 206 -4.15 -18.69 -7.92
CA GLY A 206 -4.03 -19.79 -6.96
C GLY A 206 -3.34 -19.35 -5.69
N LYS A 207 -3.27 -20.27 -4.73
CA LYS A 207 -2.61 -20.07 -3.44
C LYS A 207 -1.33 -20.91 -3.39
N ALA A 208 -0.21 -20.31 -3.00
CA ALA A 208 0.95 -21.09 -2.62
C ALA A 208 0.67 -21.78 -1.27
N VAL A 209 0.86 -23.08 -1.21
CA VAL A 209 0.54 -23.90 -0.03
C VAL A 209 1.76 -24.58 0.58
N ASP A 210 2.76 -24.91 -0.24
CA ASP A 210 3.98 -25.58 0.22
C ASP A 210 5.19 -25.15 -0.64
N ILE A 211 6.40 -25.47 -0.19
CA ILE A 211 7.64 -25.16 -0.88
C ILE A 211 8.67 -26.27 -0.69
N SER A 212 9.34 -26.67 -1.77
CA SER A 212 10.57 -27.46 -1.74
C SER A 212 11.77 -26.55 -2.04
N MET A 213 12.53 -26.18 -1.00
CA MET A 213 13.65 -25.24 -1.15
C MET A 213 14.83 -25.88 -1.88
N HIS A 214 15.06 -27.18 -1.67
CA HIS A 214 16.13 -27.92 -2.31
C HIS A 214 15.92 -28.07 -3.82
N GLU A 215 14.68 -28.41 -4.22
CA GLU A 215 14.31 -28.58 -5.63
C GLU A 215 13.89 -27.24 -6.29
N ARG A 216 13.78 -26.17 -5.51
CA ARG A 216 13.31 -24.83 -5.94
C ARG A 216 11.93 -24.88 -6.58
N LEU A 217 10.98 -25.51 -5.91
CA LEU A 217 9.60 -25.68 -6.36
C LEU A 217 8.64 -25.05 -5.36
N VAL A 218 7.66 -24.28 -5.84
CA VAL A 218 6.52 -23.78 -5.04
C VAL A 218 5.29 -24.60 -5.43
N GLU A 219 4.62 -25.20 -4.45
CA GLU A 219 3.34 -25.86 -4.65
C GLU A 219 2.21 -24.84 -4.69
N VAL A 220 1.41 -24.90 -5.72
CA VAL A 220 0.26 -24.02 -5.94
C VAL A 220 -1.01 -24.85 -5.91
N GLU A 221 -1.98 -24.39 -5.12
CA GLU A 221 -3.37 -24.85 -5.14
C GLU A 221 -4.19 -23.88 -5.99
N ALA A 222 -4.73 -24.34 -7.09
CA ALA A 222 -5.64 -23.59 -7.95
C ALA A 222 -7.01 -24.23 -7.95
N THR A 223 -8.07 -23.45 -8.01
CA THR A 223 -9.45 -23.97 -8.07
C THR A 223 -9.94 -23.91 -9.50
N GLY A 224 -10.28 -25.07 -10.07
CA GLY A 224 -10.88 -25.21 -11.39
C GLY A 224 -12.33 -24.70 -11.43
N MET A 225 -12.89 -24.58 -12.64
CA MET A 225 -14.29 -24.17 -12.85
C MET A 225 -15.31 -25.13 -12.23
N ASP A 226 -14.91 -26.39 -12.05
CA ASP A 226 -15.73 -27.44 -11.39
C ASP A 226 -15.68 -27.37 -9.85
N GLY A 227 -14.97 -26.38 -9.30
CA GLY A 227 -14.79 -26.19 -7.86
C GLY A 227 -13.77 -27.14 -7.23
N LYS A 228 -13.10 -28.01 -8.00
CA LYS A 228 -12.05 -28.88 -7.49
C LYS A 228 -10.73 -28.14 -7.39
N SER A 229 -9.98 -28.42 -6.31
CA SER A 229 -8.62 -27.94 -6.14
C SER A 229 -7.64 -28.82 -6.93
N GLU A 230 -6.82 -28.19 -7.74
CA GLU A 230 -5.71 -28.80 -8.44
C GLU A 230 -4.40 -28.33 -7.83
N HIS A 231 -3.45 -29.27 -7.68
CA HIS A 231 -2.14 -29.00 -7.13
C HIS A 231 -1.07 -29.25 -8.18
N PHE A 232 -0.14 -28.30 -8.32
CA PHE A 232 1.02 -28.39 -9.20
C PHE A 232 2.19 -27.57 -8.66
N PHE A 233 3.38 -27.82 -9.19
CA PHE A 233 4.58 -27.10 -8.84
C PHE A 233 4.94 -26.06 -9.89
N ILE A 234 5.44 -24.90 -9.42
CA ILE A 234 6.09 -23.88 -10.25
C ILE A 234 7.57 -23.80 -9.84
N PRO A 235 8.51 -24.04 -10.76
CA PRO A 235 9.93 -23.91 -10.49
C PRO A 235 10.37 -22.44 -10.43
N TYR A 236 11.36 -22.12 -9.58
CA TYR A 236 11.92 -20.79 -9.45
C TYR A 236 13.44 -20.78 -9.35
N ASP A 237 14.08 -19.74 -9.87
CA ASP A 237 15.47 -19.39 -9.60
C ASP A 237 15.55 -18.36 -8.45
N LYS A 238 14.59 -17.43 -8.43
CA LYS A 238 14.39 -16.44 -7.37
C LYS A 238 12.93 -16.47 -6.94
N LEU A 239 12.70 -16.47 -5.63
CA LEU A 239 11.37 -16.44 -5.03
C LEU A 239 11.20 -15.22 -4.14
N ILE A 240 10.10 -14.49 -4.32
CA ILE A 240 9.70 -13.39 -3.44
C ILE A 240 8.38 -13.77 -2.75
N ILE A 241 8.41 -13.84 -1.43
CA ILE A 241 7.24 -14.10 -0.59
C ILE A 241 6.65 -12.75 -0.16
N ALA A 242 5.46 -12.42 -0.66
CA ALA A 242 4.74 -11.17 -0.40
C ALA A 242 3.27 -11.42 -0.05
N VAL A 243 3.01 -12.49 0.73
CA VAL A 243 1.67 -13.00 1.06
C VAL A 243 0.94 -12.19 2.14
N GLY A 244 1.61 -11.22 2.76
CA GLY A 244 1.03 -10.43 3.84
C GLY A 244 0.75 -11.23 5.11
N SER A 245 -0.17 -10.73 5.94
CA SER A 245 -0.57 -11.30 7.22
C SER A 245 -2.07 -11.59 7.25
N VAL A 246 -2.49 -12.45 8.18
CA VAL A 246 -3.90 -12.68 8.52
C VAL A 246 -4.23 -12.00 9.86
N SER A 247 -5.52 -11.88 10.20
CA SER A 247 -5.92 -11.34 11.50
C SER A 247 -5.61 -12.32 12.62
N SER A 248 -5.14 -11.82 13.76
CA SER A 248 -4.93 -12.62 14.95
C SER A 248 -6.24 -12.78 15.74
N THR A 249 -6.50 -13.98 16.18
CA THR A 249 -7.66 -14.27 17.06
C THR A 249 -7.37 -13.93 18.52
N HIS A 250 -6.10 -13.83 18.92
CA HIS A 250 -5.67 -13.72 20.33
C HIS A 250 -6.30 -14.76 21.27
N GLY A 251 -6.83 -15.86 20.73
CA GLY A 251 -7.53 -16.89 21.52
C GLY A 251 -8.93 -16.49 21.99
N VAL A 252 -9.50 -15.39 21.47
CA VAL A 252 -10.85 -14.95 21.81
C VAL A 252 -11.88 -15.85 21.11
N PRO A 253 -12.87 -16.41 21.82
CA PRO A 253 -13.90 -17.23 21.22
C PRO A 253 -14.95 -16.40 20.46
N GLY A 254 -15.57 -17.00 19.43
CA GLY A 254 -16.69 -16.41 18.70
C GLY A 254 -16.31 -15.43 17.61
N LEU A 255 -15.07 -15.42 17.12
CA LEU A 255 -14.64 -14.53 16.03
C LEU A 255 -15.27 -14.86 14.69
N ASP A 256 -15.90 -16.01 14.54
CA ASP A 256 -16.72 -16.36 13.37
C ASP A 256 -17.95 -15.45 13.21
N HIS A 257 -18.36 -14.79 14.31
CA HIS A 257 -19.42 -13.78 14.31
C HIS A 257 -18.92 -12.36 13.99
N CYS A 258 -17.61 -12.19 13.78
CA CYS A 258 -16.99 -10.89 13.53
C CYS A 258 -16.71 -10.66 12.05
N PHE A 259 -16.87 -9.40 11.64
CA PHE A 259 -16.31 -8.91 10.39
C PHE A 259 -14.82 -8.59 10.57
N GLN A 260 -14.05 -8.79 9.52
CA GLN A 260 -12.69 -8.28 9.37
C GLN A 260 -12.67 -7.25 8.26
N LEU A 261 -11.62 -6.46 8.13
CA LEU A 261 -11.49 -5.49 7.05
C LEU A 261 -10.08 -5.52 6.48
N LYS A 262 -9.82 -6.49 5.62
CA LYS A 262 -8.55 -6.69 4.91
C LYS A 262 -8.72 -6.77 3.41
N THR A 263 -9.88 -7.19 2.93
CA THR A 263 -10.19 -7.41 1.53
C THR A 263 -11.36 -6.57 1.05
N VAL A 264 -11.52 -6.48 -0.25
CA VAL A 264 -12.70 -5.85 -0.89
C VAL A 264 -13.99 -6.58 -0.53
N ALA A 265 -13.93 -7.91 -0.44
CA ALA A 265 -15.09 -8.74 -0.05
C ALA A 265 -15.52 -8.41 1.38
N ASP A 266 -14.57 -8.18 2.29
CA ASP A 266 -14.87 -7.78 3.67
C ASP A 266 -15.59 -6.41 3.69
N ALA A 267 -15.09 -5.43 2.94
CA ALA A 267 -15.72 -4.10 2.84
C ALA A 267 -17.16 -4.20 2.31
N GLN A 268 -17.40 -5.03 1.29
CA GLN A 268 -18.75 -5.27 0.76
C GLN A 268 -19.66 -5.98 1.78
N ALA A 269 -19.14 -6.96 2.50
CA ALA A 269 -19.88 -7.66 3.55
C ALA A 269 -20.26 -6.72 4.71
N ILE A 270 -19.35 -5.85 5.13
CA ILE A 270 -19.60 -4.80 6.13
C ILE A 270 -20.68 -3.85 5.63
N ARG A 271 -20.55 -3.31 4.41
CA ARG A 271 -21.54 -2.41 3.83
C ARG A 271 -22.92 -3.04 3.81
N ARG A 272 -23.02 -4.27 3.35
CA ARG A 272 -24.29 -5.01 3.31
C ARG A 272 -24.87 -5.15 4.72
N ARG A 273 -24.10 -5.59 5.71
CA ARG A 273 -24.56 -5.76 7.08
C ARG A 273 -25.02 -4.44 7.71
N VAL A 274 -24.30 -3.35 7.51
CA VAL A 274 -24.69 -2.02 8.01
C VAL A 274 -26.04 -1.60 7.43
N MET A 275 -26.24 -1.75 6.12
CA MET A 275 -27.49 -1.44 5.46
C MET A 275 -28.63 -2.36 5.93
N ASP A 276 -28.39 -3.67 6.02
CA ASP A 276 -29.37 -4.65 6.51
C ASP A 276 -29.85 -4.31 7.92
N ASN A 277 -28.95 -3.85 8.78
CA ASN A 277 -29.29 -3.45 10.14
C ASN A 277 -30.22 -2.22 10.16
N PHE A 278 -29.96 -1.20 9.34
CA PHE A 278 -30.82 -0.03 9.25
C PHE A 278 -32.19 -0.36 8.66
N GLU A 279 -32.25 -1.18 7.62
CA GLU A 279 -33.53 -1.63 7.04
C GLU A 279 -34.36 -2.44 8.05
N ALA A 280 -33.74 -3.41 8.72
CA ALA A 280 -34.41 -4.22 9.74
C ALA A 280 -34.85 -3.38 10.94
N ALA A 281 -34.05 -2.41 11.38
CA ALA A 281 -34.38 -1.50 12.47
C ALA A 281 -35.57 -0.57 12.13
N SER A 282 -35.80 -0.32 10.84
CA SER A 282 -36.88 0.55 10.34
C SER A 282 -38.23 -0.15 10.21
N LEU A 283 -38.28 -1.48 10.36
CA LEU A 283 -39.52 -2.22 10.26
C LEU A 283 -40.47 -1.90 11.44
N PRO A 284 -41.78 -1.75 11.19
CA PRO A 284 -42.77 -1.45 12.25
C PRO A 284 -42.93 -2.59 13.27
N THR A 285 -42.47 -3.79 12.93
CA THR A 285 -42.55 -4.99 13.77
C THR A 285 -41.33 -5.21 14.63
N THR A 286 -40.25 -4.43 14.47
CA THR A 286 -39.01 -4.57 15.24
C THR A 286 -39.18 -4.01 16.64
N SER A 287 -38.92 -4.83 17.68
CA SER A 287 -39.02 -4.38 19.07
C SER A 287 -37.95 -3.30 19.39
N PRO A 288 -38.19 -2.47 20.42
CA PRO A 288 -37.21 -1.47 20.84
C PRO A 288 -35.85 -2.06 21.23
N GLU A 289 -35.83 -3.23 21.89
CA GLU A 289 -34.60 -3.93 22.29
C GLU A 289 -33.85 -4.44 21.06
N GLU A 290 -34.56 -5.06 20.11
CA GLU A 290 -33.95 -5.55 18.87
C GLU A 290 -33.44 -4.40 18.03
N ARG A 291 -34.19 -3.28 17.95
CA ARG A 291 -33.74 -2.10 17.21
C ARG A 291 -32.46 -1.51 17.78
N LYS A 292 -32.33 -1.41 19.11
CA LYS A 292 -31.09 -0.97 19.77
C LYS A 292 -29.94 -1.91 19.46
N ARG A 293 -30.18 -3.22 19.43
CA ARG A 293 -29.17 -4.22 19.08
C ARG A 293 -28.71 -4.08 17.62
N LEU A 294 -29.65 -3.88 16.69
CA LEU A 294 -29.35 -3.69 15.26
C LEU A 294 -28.58 -2.40 15.00
N LEU A 295 -28.89 -1.32 15.73
CA LEU A 295 -28.27 0.00 15.58
C LEU A 295 -27.01 0.19 16.46
N SER A 296 -26.53 -0.87 17.12
CA SER A 296 -25.29 -0.90 17.87
C SER A 296 -24.16 -1.45 17.01
N PHE A 297 -23.11 -0.63 16.80
CA PHE A 297 -21.95 -0.97 15.99
C PHE A 297 -20.72 -1.04 16.91
N VAL A 298 -20.12 -2.22 17.04
CA VAL A 298 -18.96 -2.45 17.91
C VAL A 298 -17.70 -2.67 17.09
N VAL A 299 -16.67 -1.89 17.38
CA VAL A 299 -15.34 -2.00 16.78
C VAL A 299 -14.35 -2.46 17.86
N CYS A 300 -13.80 -3.65 17.69
CA CYS A 300 -12.79 -4.22 18.56
C CYS A 300 -11.40 -3.87 18.02
N GLY A 301 -10.73 -2.89 18.66
CA GLY A 301 -9.40 -2.40 18.30
C GLY A 301 -9.37 -0.93 17.91
N GLY A 302 -8.63 -0.14 18.69
CA GLY A 302 -8.41 1.30 18.49
C GLY A 302 -7.19 1.63 17.60
N GLY A 303 -6.77 0.71 16.73
CA GLY A 303 -5.77 1.00 15.69
C GLY A 303 -6.37 1.81 14.53
N PRO A 304 -5.54 2.22 13.53
CA PRO A 304 -6.00 3.06 12.41
C PRO A 304 -7.24 2.51 11.71
N THR A 305 -7.25 1.24 11.33
CA THR A 305 -8.39 0.61 10.63
C THR A 305 -9.68 0.68 11.45
N GLY A 306 -9.62 0.39 12.76
CA GLY A 306 -10.81 0.44 13.62
C GLY A 306 -11.32 1.86 13.80
N VAL A 307 -10.42 2.80 14.07
CA VAL A 307 -10.76 4.23 14.24
C VAL A 307 -11.35 4.80 12.96
N GLU A 308 -10.73 4.57 11.80
CA GLU A 308 -11.23 5.04 10.51
C GLU A 308 -12.59 4.43 10.15
N THR A 309 -12.80 3.14 10.45
CA THR A 309 -14.09 2.50 10.18
C THR A 309 -15.19 3.05 11.11
N ALA A 310 -14.89 3.25 12.39
CA ALA A 310 -15.84 3.87 13.31
C ALA A 310 -16.22 5.30 12.89
N ALA A 311 -15.23 6.07 12.45
CA ALA A 311 -15.43 7.43 11.93
C ALA A 311 -16.27 7.45 10.63
N GLU A 312 -16.00 6.54 9.70
CA GLU A 312 -16.77 6.40 8.45
C GLU A 312 -18.21 5.95 8.69
N ILE A 313 -18.45 5.03 9.65
CA ILE A 313 -19.82 4.65 10.06
C ILE A 313 -20.53 5.87 10.69
N TYR A 314 -19.83 6.64 11.52
CA TYR A 314 -20.40 7.85 12.11
C TYR A 314 -20.79 8.86 11.05
N ASP A 315 -19.89 9.18 10.11
CA ASP A 315 -20.16 10.12 9.02
C ASP A 315 -21.29 9.64 8.12
N PHE A 316 -21.36 8.34 7.84
CA PHE A 316 -22.46 7.74 7.10
C PHE A 316 -23.81 7.95 7.78
N CYS A 317 -23.86 7.77 9.11
CA CYS A 317 -25.04 8.04 9.88
C CYS A 317 -25.46 9.51 9.83
N GLN A 318 -24.51 10.43 10.02
CA GLN A 318 -24.78 11.87 10.06
C GLN A 318 -25.19 12.44 8.69
N GLU A 319 -24.52 12.01 7.62
CA GLU A 319 -24.69 12.60 6.30
C GLU A 319 -25.86 12.00 5.53
N ASP A 320 -26.09 10.67 5.65
CA ASP A 320 -27.05 9.96 4.82
C ASP A 320 -28.22 9.36 5.65
N ILE A 321 -27.92 8.54 6.65
CA ILE A 321 -28.98 7.83 7.42
C ILE A 321 -29.94 8.81 8.08
N PHE A 322 -29.44 9.88 8.69
CA PHE A 322 -30.28 10.88 9.36
C PHE A 322 -31.16 11.68 8.39
N ASN A 323 -30.93 11.64 7.11
CA ASN A 323 -31.76 12.31 6.12
C ASN A 323 -32.84 11.40 5.54
N TYR A 324 -32.56 10.10 5.37
CA TYR A 324 -33.38 9.19 4.60
C TYR A 324 -34.09 8.11 5.43
N PHE A 325 -33.61 7.83 6.65
CA PHE A 325 -34.21 6.83 7.54
C PHE A 325 -35.11 7.46 8.61
N PRO A 326 -36.02 6.68 9.26
CA PRO A 326 -36.91 7.15 10.32
C PRO A 326 -36.13 7.84 11.47
N LYS A 327 -36.73 8.86 12.07
CA LYS A 327 -36.09 9.64 13.15
C LYS A 327 -35.63 8.78 14.31
N ILE A 328 -36.35 7.72 14.65
CA ILE A 328 -36.01 6.83 15.75
C ILE A 328 -34.65 6.16 15.54
N CYS A 329 -34.25 5.88 14.29
CA CYS A 329 -32.93 5.34 14.00
C CYS A 329 -31.80 6.32 14.36
N ARG A 330 -32.06 7.63 14.31
CA ARG A 330 -31.07 8.67 14.67
C ARG A 330 -30.75 8.69 16.16
N GLU A 331 -31.77 8.48 17.00
CA GLU A 331 -31.66 8.57 18.45
C GLU A 331 -31.06 7.31 19.06
N GLU A 332 -31.19 6.17 18.40
CA GLU A 332 -30.80 4.85 18.91
C GLU A 332 -29.46 4.33 18.36
N VAL A 333 -28.89 4.99 17.32
CA VAL A 333 -27.55 4.60 16.82
C VAL A 333 -26.49 4.77 17.88
N SER A 334 -25.72 3.72 18.12
CA SER A 334 -24.57 3.75 19.03
C SER A 334 -23.35 3.11 18.38
N ILE A 335 -22.20 3.77 18.51
CA ILE A 335 -20.93 3.28 18.00
C ILE A 335 -19.99 3.11 19.19
N HIS A 336 -19.39 1.92 19.32
CA HIS A 336 -18.51 1.57 20.42
C HIS A 336 -17.15 1.16 19.88
N VAL A 337 -16.07 1.71 20.45
CA VAL A 337 -14.69 1.32 20.15
C VAL A 337 -14.06 0.76 21.41
N ILE A 338 -13.71 -0.53 21.41
CA ILE A 338 -13.08 -1.22 22.54
C ILE A 338 -11.58 -1.31 22.28
N GLN A 339 -10.78 -0.74 23.18
CA GLN A 339 -9.31 -0.72 23.09
C GLN A 339 -8.67 -1.27 24.35
N SER A 340 -7.72 -2.19 24.20
CA SER A 340 -7.03 -2.82 25.31
C SER A 340 -5.98 -1.93 26.00
N ARG A 341 -5.57 -0.84 25.36
CA ARG A 341 -4.62 0.15 25.88
C ARG A 341 -5.35 1.42 26.31
N GLU A 342 -4.60 2.32 26.92
CA GLU A 342 -5.11 3.60 27.41
C GLU A 342 -5.60 4.52 26.29
N HIS A 343 -4.88 4.54 25.16
CA HIS A 343 -5.16 5.41 24.03
C HIS A 343 -5.51 4.65 22.76
N ILE A 344 -6.38 5.24 21.92
CA ILE A 344 -6.54 4.85 20.53
C ILE A 344 -5.39 5.44 19.69
N LEU A 345 -5.13 4.91 18.49
CA LEU A 345 -4.03 5.33 17.62
C LEU A 345 -2.66 5.34 18.33
N ASN A 346 -2.44 4.41 19.23
CA ASN A 346 -1.26 4.34 20.11
C ASN A 346 0.10 4.18 19.39
N THR A 347 0.11 4.06 18.06
CA THR A 347 1.29 4.09 17.19
C THR A 347 1.60 5.50 16.65
N TYR A 348 0.73 6.46 16.94
CA TYR A 348 0.90 7.88 16.60
C TYR A 348 1.37 8.68 17.83
N SER A 349 1.68 9.95 17.64
CA SER A 349 2.01 10.81 18.76
C SER A 349 0.82 10.94 19.75
N GLU A 350 1.11 11.12 21.04
CA GLU A 350 0.11 11.27 22.11
C GLU A 350 -0.87 12.42 21.80
N ALA A 351 -0.39 13.52 21.25
CA ALA A 351 -1.22 14.64 20.83
C ALA A 351 -2.30 14.25 19.80
N ILE A 352 -1.96 13.37 18.86
CA ILE A 352 -2.90 12.84 17.86
C ILE A 352 -3.91 11.90 18.50
N SER A 353 -3.46 10.99 19.36
CA SER A 353 -4.33 10.08 20.11
C SER A 353 -5.38 10.87 20.89
N LYS A 354 -4.94 11.87 21.67
CA LYS A 354 -5.83 12.72 22.46
C LYS A 354 -6.81 13.53 21.58
N TYR A 355 -6.34 14.08 20.47
CA TYR A 355 -7.23 14.78 19.54
C TYR A 355 -8.33 13.87 18.99
N ALA A 356 -7.98 12.63 18.62
CA ALA A 356 -8.91 11.63 18.11
C ALA A 356 -9.95 11.24 19.18
N GLU A 357 -9.52 11.02 20.42
CA GLU A 357 -10.37 10.72 21.56
C GLU A 357 -11.34 11.85 21.88
N ASP A 358 -10.85 13.10 21.93
CA ASP A 358 -11.67 14.28 22.16
C ASP A 358 -12.71 14.48 21.04
N LYS A 359 -12.33 14.18 19.78
CA LYS A 359 -13.27 14.24 18.67
C LYS A 359 -14.34 13.16 18.78
N PHE A 360 -13.98 11.90 19.01
CA PHE A 360 -14.93 10.81 19.16
C PHE A 360 -15.89 11.05 20.32
N LYS A 361 -15.40 11.58 21.44
CA LYS A 361 -16.24 11.96 22.58
C LYS A 361 -17.26 13.05 22.22
N ARG A 362 -16.85 14.07 21.46
CA ARG A 362 -17.77 15.11 20.98
C ARG A 362 -18.80 14.59 19.99
N ASP A 363 -18.40 13.64 19.15
CA ASP A 363 -19.24 13.03 18.14
C ASP A 363 -20.19 11.96 18.73
N GLY A 364 -20.07 11.65 20.04
CA GLY A 364 -20.91 10.66 20.70
C GLY A 364 -20.50 9.21 20.45
N VAL A 365 -19.29 8.97 19.97
CA VAL A 365 -18.71 7.62 19.85
C VAL A 365 -18.24 7.17 21.24
N ASN A 366 -18.68 6.01 21.68
CA ASN A 366 -18.35 5.44 22.98
C ASN A 366 -16.96 4.79 22.96
N LEU A 367 -15.97 5.46 23.55
CA LEU A 367 -14.62 4.89 23.70
C LEU A 367 -14.52 4.11 25.01
N ILE A 368 -14.14 2.85 24.90
CA ILE A 368 -13.94 1.93 26.03
C ILE A 368 -12.47 1.52 26.02
N THR A 369 -11.62 2.30 26.67
CA THR A 369 -10.18 2.06 26.78
C THR A 369 -9.83 1.20 27.99
N ASN A 370 -8.61 0.65 28.04
CA ASN A 370 -8.16 -0.28 29.08
C ASN A 370 -9.08 -1.51 29.23
N ALA A 371 -9.76 -1.91 28.16
CA ALA A 371 -10.76 -2.97 28.14
C ALA A 371 -10.37 -4.06 27.12
N ARG A 372 -10.56 -5.31 27.49
CA ARG A 372 -10.26 -6.46 26.64
C ARG A 372 -11.52 -7.22 26.29
N VAL A 373 -11.69 -7.51 25.01
CA VAL A 373 -12.77 -8.40 24.55
C VAL A 373 -12.50 -9.80 25.06
N ALA A 374 -13.48 -10.36 25.77
CA ALA A 374 -13.43 -11.69 26.35
C ALA A 374 -14.10 -12.75 25.45
N GLY A 375 -15.07 -12.33 24.64
CA GLY A 375 -15.76 -13.20 23.70
C GLY A 375 -16.74 -12.44 22.84
N VAL A 376 -17.14 -13.05 21.72
CA VAL A 376 -18.16 -12.53 20.82
C VAL A 376 -19.21 -13.61 20.60
N THR A 377 -20.46 -13.21 20.62
CA THR A 377 -21.59 -14.08 20.27
C THR A 377 -22.30 -13.52 19.03
N GLU A 378 -23.25 -14.22 18.51
CA GLU A 378 -24.08 -13.73 17.40
C GLU A 378 -24.76 -12.38 17.71
N ASN A 379 -25.08 -12.13 18.97
CA ASN A 379 -25.92 -11.01 19.40
C ASN A 379 -25.24 -10.03 20.37
N SER A 380 -23.99 -10.26 20.74
CA SER A 380 -23.31 -9.40 21.71
C SER A 380 -21.79 -9.54 21.71
N VAL A 381 -21.13 -8.52 22.25
CA VAL A 381 -19.71 -8.53 22.58
C VAL A 381 -19.55 -8.49 24.09
N LEU A 382 -18.76 -9.42 24.62
CA LEU A 382 -18.38 -9.47 26.04
C LEU A 382 -16.97 -8.89 26.16
N TYR A 383 -16.79 -7.98 27.11
CA TYR A 383 -15.48 -7.40 27.41
C TYR A 383 -15.27 -7.27 28.92
N THR A 384 -14.02 -7.22 29.32
CA THR A 384 -13.59 -6.97 30.69
C THR A 384 -12.90 -5.63 30.80
N ALA A 385 -13.27 -4.86 31.81
CA ALA A 385 -12.63 -3.58 32.14
C ALA A 385 -12.43 -3.50 33.66
N ARG A 386 -11.55 -2.60 34.12
CA ARG A 386 -11.41 -2.33 35.54
C ARG A 386 -12.55 -1.46 36.01
N GLY A 387 -13.28 -1.95 37.02
CA GLY A 387 -14.28 -1.17 37.72
C GLY A 387 -13.65 -0.09 38.64
N PRO A 388 -14.47 0.79 39.22
CA PRO A 388 -14.04 1.82 40.16
C PRO A 388 -13.25 1.25 41.36
N ASP A 389 -13.56 0.02 41.77
CA ASP A 389 -12.93 -0.69 42.90
C ASP A 389 -11.60 -1.37 42.49
N GLY A 390 -11.13 -1.20 41.23
CA GLY A 390 -9.91 -1.80 40.71
C GLY A 390 -10.06 -3.28 40.34
N GLN A 391 -11.24 -3.89 40.57
CA GLN A 391 -11.53 -5.27 40.17
C GLN A 391 -11.89 -5.35 38.67
N MET A 392 -11.67 -6.53 38.08
CA MET A 392 -12.06 -6.77 36.70
C MET A 392 -13.55 -7.10 36.64
N GLU A 393 -14.30 -6.26 35.99
CA GLU A 393 -15.73 -6.43 35.73
C GLU A 393 -15.98 -6.88 34.31
N GLN A 394 -16.96 -7.75 34.13
CA GLN A 394 -17.39 -8.19 32.80
C GLN A 394 -18.63 -7.41 32.38
N HIS A 395 -18.57 -6.86 31.18
CA HIS A 395 -19.65 -6.09 30.58
C HIS A 395 -20.08 -6.74 29.25
N THR A 396 -21.32 -6.46 28.85
CA THR A 396 -21.89 -6.96 27.59
C THR A 396 -22.51 -5.83 26.82
N ILE A 397 -22.19 -5.75 25.53
CA ILE A 397 -22.82 -4.82 24.59
C ILE A 397 -23.64 -5.63 23.58
N PRO A 398 -24.99 -5.50 23.59
CA PRO A 398 -25.83 -6.08 22.56
C PRO A 398 -25.52 -5.44 21.22
N THR A 399 -25.29 -6.26 20.18
CA THR A 399 -24.96 -5.77 18.84
C THR A 399 -25.25 -6.83 17.78
N ASN A 400 -25.51 -6.41 16.57
CA ASN A 400 -25.58 -7.27 15.37
C ASN A 400 -24.41 -7.01 14.41
N PHE A 401 -23.44 -6.17 14.84
CA PHE A 401 -22.29 -5.82 14.05
C PHE A 401 -21.04 -5.72 14.92
N THR A 402 -20.09 -6.59 14.71
CA THR A 402 -18.79 -6.55 15.37
C THR A 402 -17.67 -6.56 14.33
N LEU A 403 -16.86 -5.49 14.32
CA LEU A 403 -15.63 -5.44 13.52
C LEU A 403 -14.44 -5.85 14.39
N TRP A 404 -13.71 -6.87 13.97
CA TRP A 404 -12.46 -7.29 14.59
C TRP A 404 -11.26 -6.68 13.84
N SER A 405 -10.64 -5.67 14.43
CA SER A 405 -9.50 -4.94 13.87
C SER A 405 -8.25 -4.98 14.77
N THR A 406 -8.08 -6.10 15.50
CA THR A 406 -6.96 -6.27 16.43
C THR A 406 -5.95 -7.30 15.94
N GLY A 407 -4.68 -6.91 16.00
CA GLY A 407 -3.54 -7.82 15.81
C GLY A 407 -3.44 -8.48 14.44
N ILE A 408 -2.25 -8.95 14.16
CA ILE A 408 -1.91 -9.72 12.95
C ILE A 408 -1.28 -11.05 13.36
N ALA A 409 -1.48 -12.06 12.53
CA ALA A 409 -0.86 -13.37 12.63
C ALA A 409 -0.19 -13.73 11.30
N MET A 410 0.70 -14.70 11.37
CA MET A 410 1.42 -15.19 10.21
C MET A 410 0.46 -15.84 9.20
N ASN A 411 0.64 -15.51 7.93
CA ASN A 411 -0.06 -16.18 6.84
C ASN A 411 0.30 -17.69 6.83
N PRO A 412 -0.64 -18.60 6.52
CA PRO A 412 -0.37 -20.04 6.53
C PRO A 412 0.84 -20.48 5.69
N PHE A 413 1.03 -19.91 4.50
CA PHE A 413 2.21 -20.19 3.68
C PHE A 413 3.50 -19.66 4.33
N ALA A 414 3.48 -18.45 4.89
CA ALA A 414 4.62 -17.92 5.62
C ALA A 414 4.99 -18.80 6.83
N LYS A 415 3.99 -19.31 7.55
CA LYS A 415 4.19 -20.24 8.65
C LYS A 415 4.83 -21.53 8.14
N ARG A 416 4.34 -22.09 7.02
CA ARG A 416 4.94 -23.28 6.43
C ARG A 416 6.41 -23.09 6.08
N VAL A 417 6.77 -21.91 5.54
CA VAL A 417 8.18 -21.57 5.25
C VAL A 417 9.02 -21.54 6.52
N THR A 418 8.52 -20.92 7.60
CA THR A 418 9.26 -20.86 8.89
C THR A 418 9.39 -22.23 9.54
N ASP A 419 8.37 -23.09 9.45
CA ASP A 419 8.39 -24.43 10.01
C ASP A 419 9.44 -25.35 9.33
N LEU A 420 9.83 -25.05 8.09
CA LEU A 420 10.87 -25.77 7.35
C LEU A 420 12.29 -25.29 7.65
N LEU A 421 12.46 -24.16 8.34
CA LEU A 421 13.75 -23.53 8.56
C LEU A 421 14.09 -23.49 10.06
N PRO A 422 15.20 -24.14 10.50
CA PRO A 422 15.52 -24.26 11.92
C PRO A 422 15.91 -22.91 12.57
N ASN A 423 16.33 -21.93 11.77
CA ASN A 423 16.87 -20.65 12.27
C ASN A 423 15.81 -19.54 12.35
N GLN A 424 14.52 -19.86 12.18
CA GLN A 424 13.43 -18.93 12.27
C GLN A 424 12.88 -18.90 13.71
N VAL A 425 13.13 -17.84 14.44
CA VAL A 425 12.75 -17.72 15.87
C VAL A 425 11.49 -16.88 16.05
N HIS A 426 11.21 -15.97 15.13
CA HIS A 426 10.09 -15.04 15.23
C HIS A 426 8.75 -15.71 14.94
N LYS A 427 7.80 -15.60 15.90
CA LYS A 427 6.50 -16.32 15.83
C LYS A 427 5.44 -15.68 14.94
N LYS A 428 5.65 -14.45 14.45
CA LYS A 428 4.62 -13.68 13.74
C LYS A 428 4.97 -13.35 12.30
N ALA A 429 6.22 -13.52 11.87
CA ALA A 429 6.69 -13.22 10.52
C ALA A 429 7.95 -14.00 10.20
N ILE A 430 8.28 -14.15 8.92
CA ILE A 430 9.53 -14.73 8.43
C ILE A 430 10.68 -13.77 8.75
N GLU A 431 11.71 -14.24 9.42
CA GLU A 431 12.92 -13.45 9.64
C GLU A 431 13.73 -13.34 8.36
N VAL A 432 14.10 -12.10 8.04
CA VAL A 432 14.98 -11.77 6.92
C VAL A 432 16.16 -10.93 7.40
N ASP A 433 17.24 -10.97 6.65
CA ASP A 433 18.38 -10.08 6.87
C ASP A 433 18.14 -8.65 6.36
N ALA A 434 19.12 -7.76 6.50
CA ALA A 434 19.03 -6.38 6.02
C ALA A 434 18.87 -6.25 4.49
N HIS A 435 19.12 -7.31 3.74
CA HIS A 435 18.93 -7.38 2.29
C HIS A 435 17.62 -8.07 1.88
N LEU A 436 16.74 -8.34 2.88
CA LEU A 436 15.43 -9.00 2.75
C LEU A 436 15.53 -10.45 2.25
N ARG A 437 16.67 -11.13 2.44
CA ARG A 437 16.84 -12.57 2.17
C ARG A 437 16.29 -13.35 3.36
N VAL A 438 15.60 -14.45 3.10
CA VAL A 438 15.05 -15.31 4.15
C VAL A 438 16.19 -16.03 4.88
N LYS A 439 16.26 -15.86 6.20
CA LYS A 439 17.27 -16.45 7.05
C LYS A 439 17.14 -17.97 7.08
N GLY A 440 18.27 -18.66 6.84
CA GLY A 440 18.32 -20.13 6.80
C GLY A 440 17.89 -20.75 5.46
N ALA A 441 17.38 -20.00 4.52
CA ALA A 441 17.10 -20.46 3.17
C ALA A 441 18.38 -20.49 2.30
N PRO A 442 18.39 -21.26 1.17
CA PRO A 442 19.50 -21.23 0.24
C PRO A 442 19.80 -19.82 -0.22
N LEU A 443 21.07 -19.44 -0.13
CA LEU A 443 21.55 -18.08 -0.25
C LEU A 443 21.12 -17.40 -1.55
N GLY A 444 20.53 -16.21 -1.43
CA GLY A 444 20.13 -15.38 -2.56
C GLY A 444 19.03 -15.96 -3.45
N SER A 445 18.32 -17.01 -3.00
CA SER A 445 17.22 -17.62 -3.76
C SER A 445 15.83 -17.18 -3.27
N ILE A 446 15.66 -16.94 -1.97
CA ILE A 446 14.35 -16.65 -1.36
C ILE A 446 14.41 -15.32 -0.60
N TYR A 447 13.44 -14.46 -0.87
CA TYR A 447 13.24 -13.15 -0.25
C TYR A 447 11.84 -13.05 0.32
N ALA A 448 11.65 -12.27 1.40
CA ALA A 448 10.32 -12.01 1.93
C ALA A 448 10.15 -10.51 2.21
N VAL A 449 8.94 -9.98 1.92
CA VAL A 449 8.64 -8.55 2.02
C VAL A 449 7.21 -8.30 2.53
N GLY A 450 7.00 -7.16 3.18
CA GLY A 450 5.72 -6.75 3.74
C GLY A 450 5.39 -7.44 5.06
N ASP A 451 4.10 -7.53 5.38
CA ASP A 451 3.63 -7.98 6.70
C ASP A 451 3.99 -9.43 7.03
N CYS A 452 4.35 -10.25 6.03
CA CYS A 452 4.82 -11.61 6.26
C CYS A 452 6.30 -11.70 6.66
N ALA A 453 7.04 -10.59 6.62
CA ALA A 453 8.48 -10.55 6.87
C ALA A 453 8.84 -9.56 7.97
N THR A 454 9.88 -9.88 8.74
CA THR A 454 10.50 -8.97 9.70
C THR A 454 12.02 -9.02 9.56
N ILE A 455 12.66 -7.84 9.58
CA ILE A 455 14.12 -7.79 9.58
C ILE A 455 14.59 -8.20 10.98
N GLU A 456 15.61 -9.03 11.02
CA GLU A 456 16.24 -9.45 12.28
C GLU A 456 16.70 -8.23 13.09
N THR A 457 16.34 -8.22 14.37
CA THR A 457 16.70 -7.14 15.32
C THR A 457 17.68 -7.61 16.40
N SER A 458 17.96 -8.90 16.47
CA SER A 458 18.82 -9.48 17.48
C SER A 458 20.30 -9.17 17.19
N LEU A 459 20.92 -8.32 18.00
CA LEU A 459 22.36 -8.06 17.95
C LEU A 459 23.16 -9.22 18.56
N VAL A 460 22.57 -9.90 19.55
CA VAL A 460 23.24 -11.01 20.27
C VAL A 460 23.48 -12.21 19.36
N SER A 461 22.61 -12.45 18.36
CA SER A 461 22.82 -13.54 17.39
C SER A 461 24.09 -13.38 16.54
N HIS A 462 24.61 -12.17 16.43
CA HIS A 462 25.82 -11.82 15.69
C HIS A 462 27.00 -11.46 16.60
N PHE A 463 26.86 -11.71 17.92
CA PHE A 463 27.86 -11.30 18.91
C PHE A 463 29.30 -11.75 18.55
N MET A 464 29.47 -13.05 18.33
CA MET A 464 30.80 -13.62 18.03
C MET A 464 31.37 -13.09 16.72
N GLU A 465 30.52 -12.91 15.72
CA GLU A 465 30.92 -12.36 14.42
C GLU A 465 31.38 -10.90 14.54
N PHE A 466 30.63 -10.07 15.30
CA PHE A 466 31.02 -8.70 15.56
C PHE A 466 32.33 -8.59 16.32
N VAL A 467 32.57 -9.47 17.33
CA VAL A 467 33.80 -9.51 18.09
C VAL A 467 34.95 -9.96 17.19
N GLU A 468 34.81 -11.04 16.44
CA GLU A 468 35.86 -11.58 15.56
C GLU A 468 36.31 -10.58 14.48
N GLU A 469 35.36 -9.79 13.95
CA GLU A 469 35.68 -8.77 12.95
C GLU A 469 36.26 -7.47 13.56
N ALA A 470 35.88 -7.11 14.79
CA ALA A 470 36.28 -5.87 15.43
C ALA A 470 37.56 -5.99 16.25
N ASP A 471 37.73 -7.09 16.98
CA ASP A 471 38.94 -7.39 17.80
C ASP A 471 40.13 -7.71 16.88
N LYS A 472 40.82 -6.66 16.45
CA LYS A 472 41.96 -6.78 15.53
C LYS A 472 43.23 -7.25 16.22
N ASN A 473 43.43 -6.88 17.51
CA ASN A 473 44.58 -7.22 18.29
C ASN A 473 44.47 -8.60 18.96
N ARG A 474 43.24 -9.20 18.93
CA ARG A 474 42.90 -10.51 19.50
C ARG A 474 43.17 -10.61 21.00
N ASP A 475 42.95 -9.54 21.74
CA ASP A 475 43.14 -9.53 23.20
C ASP A 475 41.84 -9.93 23.97
N GLY A 476 40.75 -10.15 23.26
CA GLY A 476 39.44 -10.51 23.83
C GLY A 476 38.73 -9.35 24.52
N LYS A 477 39.10 -8.13 24.25
CA LYS A 477 38.50 -6.90 24.70
C LYS A 477 38.22 -6.01 23.50
N ILE A 478 37.37 -5.02 23.63
CA ILE A 478 37.03 -4.06 22.56
C ILE A 478 37.43 -2.66 23.06
N ASP A 479 38.42 -2.07 22.42
CA ASP A 479 38.77 -0.67 22.65
C ASP A 479 37.81 0.29 21.92
N PHE A 480 38.01 1.60 22.09
CA PHE A 480 37.09 2.58 21.50
C PHE A 480 37.18 2.63 19.96
N GLU A 481 38.35 2.41 19.36
CA GLU A 481 38.50 2.39 17.89
C GLU A 481 37.84 1.14 17.30
N GLU A 482 37.98 0.00 17.96
CA GLU A 482 37.35 -1.26 17.62
C GLU A 482 35.81 -1.19 17.80
N TRP A 483 35.37 -0.48 18.86
CA TRP A 483 33.93 -0.20 19.05
C TRP A 483 33.38 0.68 17.94
N GLU A 484 34.06 1.75 17.50
CA GLU A 484 33.61 2.55 16.37
C GLU A 484 33.54 1.74 15.08
N PHE A 485 34.45 0.80 14.88
CA PHE A 485 34.37 -0.13 13.76
C PHE A 485 33.17 -1.08 13.90
N MET A 486 32.98 -1.65 15.10
CA MET A 486 31.81 -2.51 15.38
C MET A 486 30.49 -1.78 15.19
N VAL A 487 30.35 -0.53 15.58
CA VAL A 487 29.14 0.31 15.33
C VAL A 487 28.84 0.40 13.84
N LYS A 488 29.82 0.54 12.98
CA LYS A 488 29.64 0.52 11.52
C LYS A 488 29.14 -0.84 11.04
N GLN A 489 29.69 -1.93 11.57
CA GLN A 489 29.25 -3.29 11.24
C GLN A 489 27.80 -3.52 11.70
N ILE A 490 27.47 -3.13 12.94
CA ILE A 490 26.11 -3.20 13.48
C ILE A 490 25.13 -2.44 12.57
N THR A 491 25.46 -1.20 12.19
CA THR A 491 24.60 -0.37 11.34
C THR A 491 24.42 -0.95 9.93
N ASN A 492 25.45 -1.62 9.39
CA ASN A 492 25.34 -2.29 8.09
C ASN A 492 24.49 -3.56 8.16
N LYS A 493 24.61 -4.35 9.23
CA LYS A 493 23.82 -5.58 9.40
C LYS A 493 22.39 -5.31 9.87
N ILE A 494 22.23 -4.36 10.78
CA ILE A 494 20.93 -4.00 11.37
C ILE A 494 20.74 -2.48 11.25
N PRO A 495 20.30 -1.96 10.10
CA PRO A 495 20.16 -0.52 9.87
C PRO A 495 19.25 0.20 10.88
N MET A 496 18.32 -0.52 11.50
CA MET A 496 17.44 0.02 12.55
C MET A 496 18.17 0.33 13.87
N ALA A 497 19.40 -0.18 14.05
CA ALA A 497 20.22 0.15 15.20
C ALA A 497 20.84 1.56 15.10
N GLU A 498 20.87 2.18 13.90
CA GLU A 498 21.57 3.44 13.63
C GLU A 498 21.19 4.54 14.64
N ASP A 499 19.90 4.74 14.90
CA ASP A 499 19.43 5.77 15.84
C ASP A 499 19.83 5.51 17.29
N HIS A 500 20.10 4.25 17.64
CA HIS A 500 20.46 3.82 18.99
C HIS A 500 21.97 3.82 19.22
N VAL A 501 22.78 3.73 18.16
CA VAL A 501 24.26 3.68 18.24
C VAL A 501 24.96 4.97 17.83
N ASN A 502 24.21 5.99 17.37
CA ASN A 502 24.74 7.29 16.91
C ASN A 502 25.64 8.00 17.96
N LYS A 503 25.45 7.72 19.25
CA LYS A 503 26.23 8.28 20.35
C LYS A 503 27.27 7.26 20.84
N ALA A 504 28.07 6.74 19.92
CA ALA A 504 28.99 5.64 20.17
C ALA A 504 29.89 5.85 21.42
N ARG A 505 30.40 7.09 21.64
CA ARG A 505 31.24 7.42 22.78
C ARG A 505 30.47 7.44 24.11
N GLU A 506 29.25 8.00 24.13
CA GLU A 506 28.42 8.02 25.34
C GLU A 506 28.02 6.58 25.74
N ILE A 507 27.70 5.76 24.75
CA ILE A 507 27.32 4.36 24.94
C ILE A 507 28.53 3.57 25.46
N PHE A 508 29.72 3.71 24.86
CA PHE A 508 30.94 3.06 25.31
C PHE A 508 31.21 3.36 26.76
N GLN A 509 31.24 4.64 27.16
CA GLN A 509 31.48 5.07 28.52
C GLN A 509 30.40 4.61 29.52
N MET A 510 29.18 4.42 29.08
CA MET A 510 28.09 3.94 29.95
C MET A 510 28.26 2.47 30.33
N TYR A 511 28.83 1.66 29.44
CA TYR A 511 28.99 0.22 29.64
C TYR A 511 30.41 -0.18 30.11
N ASP A 512 31.39 0.69 29.99
CA ASP A 512 32.71 0.56 30.64
C ASP A 512 32.55 0.80 32.14
N THR A 513 32.19 -0.28 32.86
CA THR A 513 31.81 -0.20 34.30
C THR A 513 33.05 -0.09 35.22
N ASN A 514 34.19 -0.52 34.75
CA ASN A 514 35.45 -0.53 35.54
C ASN A 514 36.37 0.67 35.21
N GLY A 515 36.06 1.43 34.14
CA GLY A 515 36.80 2.64 33.74
C GLY A 515 38.17 2.34 33.16
N ASP A 516 38.38 1.14 32.61
CA ASP A 516 39.68 0.73 32.01
C ASP A 516 39.79 1.14 30.52
N ASN A 517 38.81 1.85 29.98
CA ASN A 517 38.67 2.30 28.59
C ASN A 517 38.64 1.16 27.55
N VAL A 518 38.24 -0.03 27.95
CA VAL A 518 37.98 -1.17 27.08
C VAL A 518 36.68 -1.87 27.53
N LEU A 519 35.95 -2.46 26.60
CA LEU A 519 34.77 -3.28 26.90
C LEU A 519 35.19 -4.75 26.98
N SER A 520 34.99 -5.39 28.13
CA SER A 520 35.08 -6.84 28.24
C SER A 520 33.96 -7.51 27.47
N LEU A 521 34.12 -8.80 27.13
CA LEU A 521 33.08 -9.56 26.43
C LEU A 521 31.73 -9.57 27.19
N ASN A 522 31.73 -9.52 28.52
CA ASN A 522 30.53 -9.48 29.35
C ASN A 522 29.81 -8.11 29.26
N GLU A 523 30.57 -7.02 29.31
CA GLU A 523 30.07 -5.66 29.18
C GLU A 523 29.49 -5.44 27.77
N LEU A 524 30.23 -5.92 26.76
CA LEU A 524 29.77 -5.88 25.37
C LEU A 524 28.48 -6.72 25.15
N ALA A 525 28.41 -7.93 25.72
CA ALA A 525 27.21 -8.77 25.63
C ALA A 525 26.01 -8.06 26.23
N LYS A 526 26.17 -7.45 27.42
CA LYS A 526 25.09 -6.68 28.06
C LYS A 526 24.69 -5.45 27.23
N LEU A 527 25.70 -4.74 26.68
CA LEU A 527 25.45 -3.60 25.79
C LEU A 527 24.61 -4.01 24.56
N LEU A 528 24.99 -5.09 23.87
CA LEU A 528 24.29 -5.57 22.69
C LEU A 528 22.89 -6.12 23.02
N GLU A 529 22.70 -6.74 24.19
CA GLU A 529 21.40 -7.19 24.68
C GLU A 529 20.47 -5.99 24.94
N ASP A 530 20.96 -4.98 25.66
CA ASP A 530 20.21 -3.77 26.00
C ASP A 530 19.86 -2.94 24.74
N LEU A 531 20.79 -2.81 23.79
CA LEU A 531 20.54 -2.19 22.51
C LEU A 531 19.51 -2.98 21.68
N GLY A 532 19.68 -4.30 21.59
CA GLY A 532 18.75 -5.18 20.88
C GLY A 532 17.33 -5.09 21.42
N SER A 533 17.17 -4.92 22.75
CA SER A 533 15.87 -4.74 23.38
C SER A 533 15.17 -3.41 22.98
N LYS A 534 15.94 -2.39 22.61
CA LYS A 534 15.44 -1.08 22.18
C LYS A 534 15.09 -1.03 20.69
N ILE A 535 15.68 -1.91 19.89
CA ILE A 535 15.41 -1.97 18.44
C ILE A 535 14.04 -2.60 18.23
N THR A 536 13.12 -1.82 17.70
CA THR A 536 11.76 -2.31 17.38
C THR A 536 11.67 -2.76 15.94
N SER A 537 10.91 -3.82 15.69
CA SER A 537 10.59 -4.26 14.32
C SER A 537 9.80 -3.19 13.56
N LEU A 538 9.97 -3.15 12.24
CA LEU A 538 9.19 -2.23 11.40
C LEU A 538 7.69 -2.54 11.49
N PRO A 539 6.84 -1.51 11.46
CA PRO A 539 5.39 -1.72 11.51
C PRO A 539 4.90 -2.41 10.24
N ALA A 540 3.92 -3.32 10.39
CA ALA A 540 3.25 -3.97 9.26
C ALA A 540 2.31 -2.97 8.56
N THR A 541 2.84 -2.23 7.60
CA THR A 541 2.11 -1.18 6.87
C THR A 541 2.36 -1.27 5.36
N ALA A 542 1.40 -0.77 4.59
CA ALA A 542 1.51 -0.63 3.14
C ALA A 542 2.78 0.13 2.71
N GLN A 543 3.18 1.15 3.47
CA GLN A 543 4.36 1.97 3.23
C GLN A 543 5.65 1.14 3.34
N VAL A 544 5.81 0.35 4.40
CA VAL A 544 6.96 -0.54 4.58
C VAL A 544 7.00 -1.58 3.46
N ALA A 545 5.88 -2.27 3.21
CA ALA A 545 5.78 -3.29 2.18
C ALA A 545 6.13 -2.75 0.77
N SER A 546 5.62 -1.57 0.42
CA SER A 546 5.92 -0.91 -0.87
C SER A 546 7.40 -0.54 -0.99
N GLN A 547 8.01 0.01 0.06
CA GLN A 547 9.44 0.38 0.05
C GLN A 547 10.34 -0.86 -0.05
N GLN A 548 10.03 -1.93 0.68
CA GLN A 548 10.73 -3.20 0.58
C GLN A 548 10.62 -3.81 -0.82
N GLY A 549 9.43 -3.82 -1.40
CA GLY A 549 9.23 -4.30 -2.77
C GLY A 549 10.01 -3.47 -3.79
N LYS A 550 9.99 -2.14 -3.69
CA LYS A 550 10.79 -1.25 -4.57
C LYS A 550 12.29 -1.46 -4.41
N TYR A 551 12.76 -1.73 -3.20
CA TYR A 551 14.16 -2.07 -2.94
C TYR A 551 14.56 -3.36 -3.65
N ILE A 552 13.76 -4.44 -3.50
CA ILE A 552 14.01 -5.73 -4.18
C ILE A 552 14.00 -5.56 -5.70
N GLY A 553 13.02 -4.85 -6.27
CA GLY A 553 12.98 -4.61 -7.71
C GLY A 553 14.22 -3.86 -8.25
N LYS A 554 14.69 -2.83 -7.51
CA LYS A 554 15.94 -2.13 -7.85
C LYS A 554 17.17 -3.05 -7.73
N LYS A 555 17.22 -3.89 -6.70
CA LYS A 555 18.26 -4.87 -6.47
C LYS A 555 18.36 -5.85 -7.63
N PHE A 556 17.22 -6.43 -8.04
CA PHE A 556 17.16 -7.41 -9.11
C PHE A 556 17.54 -6.81 -10.47
N ASN A 557 17.15 -5.57 -10.76
CA ASN A 557 17.62 -4.85 -11.95
C ASN A 557 19.15 -4.69 -11.98
N LYS A 558 19.78 -4.48 -10.82
CA LYS A 558 21.24 -4.35 -10.74
C LYS A 558 21.91 -5.73 -10.88
N LEU A 559 21.37 -6.76 -10.25
CA LEU A 559 21.88 -8.14 -10.36
C LEU A 559 21.82 -8.62 -11.82
N ALA A 560 20.72 -8.41 -12.53
CA ALA A 560 20.60 -8.77 -13.94
C ALA A 560 21.66 -8.07 -14.81
N ARG A 561 21.92 -6.78 -14.58
CA ARG A 561 22.98 -6.04 -15.30
C ARG A 561 24.38 -6.59 -15.00
N HIS A 562 24.65 -7.01 -13.75
CA HIS A 562 25.92 -7.62 -13.39
C HIS A 562 26.12 -8.96 -14.10
N GLN A 563 25.09 -9.81 -14.10
CA GLN A 563 25.12 -11.09 -14.82
C GLN A 563 25.31 -10.89 -16.33
N GLU A 564 24.63 -9.92 -16.94
CA GLU A 564 24.79 -9.58 -18.36
C GLU A 564 26.22 -9.10 -18.70
N ARG A 565 26.83 -8.30 -17.81
CA ARG A 565 28.23 -7.87 -17.98
C ARG A 565 29.23 -9.01 -17.83
N ALA A 566 29.02 -9.88 -16.82
CA ALA A 566 29.84 -11.06 -16.60
C ALA A 566 29.81 -12.03 -17.80
N SER A 567 28.63 -12.22 -18.40
CA SER A 567 28.49 -13.05 -19.61
C SER A 567 29.18 -12.49 -20.84
N ARG A 568 29.36 -11.16 -20.92
CA ARG A 568 30.07 -10.48 -22.04
C ARG A 568 31.58 -10.48 -21.89
N ASN A 569 32.11 -10.58 -20.66
CA ASN A 569 33.56 -10.58 -20.36
C ASN A 569 33.92 -11.72 -19.39
N PRO A 570 34.01 -12.96 -19.87
CA PRO A 570 34.30 -14.12 -19.02
C PRO A 570 35.68 -14.08 -18.33
N GLU A 571 36.67 -13.47 -18.96
CA GLU A 571 38.05 -13.42 -18.44
C GLU A 571 38.23 -12.51 -17.20
N ALA A 572 37.31 -11.55 -16.98
CA ALA A 572 37.35 -10.67 -15.81
C ALA A 572 36.73 -11.31 -14.55
N THR A 573 36.22 -12.53 -14.64
CA THR A 573 35.37 -13.17 -13.61
C THR A 573 36.02 -14.34 -12.90
N THR A 574 37.28 -14.69 -13.20
CA THR A 574 37.96 -15.89 -12.65
C THR A 574 38.22 -15.84 -11.15
N ASP A 575 38.18 -14.68 -10.49
CA ASP A 575 38.37 -14.56 -9.04
C ASP A 575 37.06 -14.32 -8.23
N GLN A 576 35.89 -14.28 -8.87
CA GLN A 576 34.63 -13.89 -8.21
C GLN A 576 33.53 -14.97 -8.23
N ALA A 577 33.91 -16.25 -8.39
CA ALA A 577 32.97 -17.36 -8.17
C ALA A 577 32.56 -17.54 -6.70
N GLN A 578 32.90 -16.61 -5.83
CA GLN A 578 32.46 -16.59 -4.44
C GLN A 578 31.02 -16.10 -4.34
N SER A 579 30.16 -17.05 -4.01
CA SER A 579 28.84 -16.90 -3.38
C SER A 579 27.92 -15.79 -3.92
N ASN A 580 26.72 -16.18 -4.37
CA ASN A 580 25.62 -15.30 -4.75
C ASN A 580 25.28 -14.20 -3.71
N ASN A 581 25.73 -14.33 -2.47
CA ASN A 581 25.53 -13.36 -1.40
C ASN A 581 26.49 -12.20 -1.45
N VAL A 582 27.80 -12.47 -1.69
CA VAL A 582 28.80 -11.40 -1.86
C VAL A 582 28.41 -10.52 -3.03
N LEU A 583 27.83 -11.11 -4.09
CA LEU A 583 27.30 -10.35 -5.22
C LEU A 583 26.11 -9.47 -4.80
N ASP A 584 25.16 -9.99 -4.01
CA ASP A 584 24.00 -9.24 -3.53
C ASP A 584 24.42 -8.01 -2.70
N GLU A 585 25.37 -8.16 -1.81
CA GLU A 585 25.89 -7.10 -0.93
C GLU A 585 26.73 -6.06 -1.68
N SER A 586 27.53 -6.51 -2.65
CA SER A 586 28.35 -5.61 -3.48
C SER A 586 27.50 -4.73 -4.42
N VAL A 587 26.30 -5.21 -4.79
CA VAL A 587 25.43 -4.55 -5.77
C VAL A 587 24.56 -3.45 -5.16
N ILE A 588 24.08 -3.64 -3.93
CA ILE A 588 23.20 -2.67 -3.26
C ILE A 588 23.38 -2.75 -1.74
N GLY A 589 23.46 -1.60 -1.08
CA GLY A 589 23.48 -1.53 0.38
C GLY A 589 22.20 -2.07 1.03
N PRO A 590 22.20 -2.24 2.36
CA PRO A 590 21.07 -2.75 3.12
C PRO A 590 19.81 -1.91 2.94
N PHE A 591 18.66 -2.52 3.17
CA PHE A 591 17.37 -1.83 3.14
C PHE A 591 17.28 -0.84 4.30
N ARG A 592 16.90 0.40 4.00
CA ARG A 592 16.60 1.43 4.98
C ARG A 592 15.17 1.92 4.77
N TYR A 593 14.40 1.92 5.85
CA TYR A 593 13.03 2.42 5.84
C TYR A 593 13.01 3.93 6.04
N PHE A 594 12.26 4.62 5.21
CA PHE A 594 11.98 6.05 5.35
C PHE A 594 10.53 6.25 5.76
N HIS A 595 10.33 6.74 6.96
CA HIS A 595 8.99 7.09 7.42
C HIS A 595 8.50 8.36 6.72
N LEU A 596 7.49 8.21 5.85
CA LEU A 596 6.90 9.31 5.09
C LEU A 596 5.74 10.01 5.82
N GLY A 597 5.55 9.65 7.09
CA GLY A 597 4.43 10.10 7.91
C GLY A 597 3.31 9.07 7.99
N SER A 598 2.46 9.24 8.99
CA SER A 598 1.25 8.46 9.19
C SER A 598 0.02 9.34 9.05
N LEU A 599 -1.04 8.79 8.46
CA LEU A 599 -2.28 9.49 8.17
C LEU A 599 -3.42 8.70 8.76
N ALA A 600 -4.42 9.36 9.37
CA ALA A 600 -5.65 8.72 9.78
C ALA A 600 -6.85 9.65 9.56
N TYR A 601 -7.97 9.06 9.11
CA TYR A 601 -9.26 9.72 8.98
C TYR A 601 -10.05 9.60 10.28
N ILE A 602 -10.60 10.72 10.77
CA ILE A 602 -11.32 10.77 12.05
C ILE A 602 -12.63 11.53 11.85
N GLY A 603 -13.44 11.14 10.88
CA GLY A 603 -14.71 11.79 10.54
C GLY A 603 -14.52 13.29 10.19
N ASN A 604 -14.98 13.73 9.08
CA ASN A 604 -14.81 15.10 8.52
C ASN A 604 -13.49 15.86 8.91
N ALA A 605 -12.53 15.14 9.48
CA ALA A 605 -11.20 15.60 9.88
C ALA A 605 -10.16 14.53 9.55
N ALA A 606 -8.90 14.91 9.45
CA ALA A 606 -7.79 14.00 9.31
C ALA A 606 -6.61 14.46 10.18
N VAL A 607 -5.76 13.53 10.54
CA VAL A 607 -4.53 13.78 11.27
C VAL A 607 -3.33 13.29 10.46
N PHE A 608 -2.24 14.04 10.58
CA PHE A 608 -0.97 13.76 9.93
C PHE A 608 0.11 13.72 11.00
N ASP A 609 0.86 12.64 11.05
CA ASP A 609 2.05 12.51 11.86
C ASP A 609 3.27 12.42 10.95
N LEU A 610 4.06 13.48 10.92
CA LEU A 610 5.30 13.58 10.15
C LEU A 610 6.54 13.45 11.07
N GLY A 611 6.37 12.85 12.23
CA GLY A 611 7.40 12.70 13.24
C GLY A 611 7.65 13.99 14.02
N LYS A 612 8.42 14.93 13.49
CA LYS A 612 8.69 16.23 14.16
C LYS A 612 7.51 17.20 14.14
N TYR A 613 6.58 17.03 13.20
CA TYR A 613 5.44 17.91 12.99
C TYR A 613 4.17 17.06 12.95
N SER A 614 3.24 17.34 13.83
CA SER A 614 1.89 16.77 13.79
C SER A 614 0.92 17.85 13.34
N PHE A 615 0.11 17.55 12.35
CA PHE A 615 -0.93 18.44 11.83
C PHE A 615 -2.28 17.79 12.06
N MET A 616 -3.16 18.48 12.77
CA MET A 616 -4.50 18.03 13.12
C MET A 616 -5.48 19.09 12.67
N GLY A 617 -6.56 18.73 12.01
CA GLY A 617 -7.51 19.76 11.60
C GLY A 617 -8.74 19.22 10.87
N GLY A 618 -9.65 20.14 10.57
CA GLY A 618 -10.90 19.89 9.88
C GLY A 618 -10.74 19.67 8.36
N LEU A 619 -11.59 20.35 7.59
CA LEU A 619 -11.72 20.14 6.14
C LEU A 619 -10.39 20.26 5.36
N ALA A 620 -9.50 21.19 5.72
CA ALA A 620 -8.22 21.34 5.05
C ALA A 620 -7.34 20.09 5.18
N ALA A 621 -7.28 19.50 6.37
CA ALA A 621 -6.57 18.23 6.60
C ALA A 621 -7.23 17.08 5.86
N MET A 622 -8.56 17.02 5.82
CA MET A 622 -9.28 15.99 5.07
C MET A 622 -8.97 16.06 3.56
N TYR A 623 -8.95 17.27 2.96
CA TYR A 623 -8.58 17.40 1.53
C TYR A 623 -7.11 17.08 1.28
N ALA A 624 -6.20 17.41 2.20
CA ALA A 624 -4.81 17.00 2.12
C ALA A 624 -4.69 15.46 2.17
N TRP A 625 -5.40 14.79 3.08
CA TRP A 625 -5.50 13.34 3.18
C TRP A 625 -6.00 12.70 1.87
N ARG A 626 -7.09 13.23 1.28
CA ARG A 626 -7.59 12.79 -0.04
C ARG A 626 -6.54 12.96 -1.13
N SER A 627 -5.81 14.09 -1.14
CA SER A 627 -4.78 14.38 -2.14
C SER A 627 -3.62 13.39 -2.07
N VAL A 628 -3.16 13.03 -0.87
CA VAL A 628 -2.12 12.02 -0.67
C VAL A 628 -2.58 10.67 -1.21
N TYR A 629 -3.75 10.18 -0.80
CA TYR A 629 -4.24 8.87 -1.24
C TYR A 629 -4.62 8.82 -2.72
N TRP A 630 -5.05 9.94 -3.30
CA TRP A 630 -5.23 10.05 -4.75
C TRP A 630 -3.90 9.91 -5.51
N ASN A 631 -2.84 10.57 -5.01
CA ASN A 631 -1.52 10.49 -5.64
C ASN A 631 -0.90 9.09 -5.53
N GLU A 632 -1.14 8.38 -4.43
CA GLU A 632 -0.59 7.06 -4.19
C GLU A 632 -1.31 5.92 -4.91
N GLN A 633 -2.43 6.21 -5.59
CA GLN A 633 -3.13 5.21 -6.40
C GLN A 633 -2.21 4.57 -7.45
N VAL A 634 -2.40 3.27 -7.67
CA VAL A 634 -1.56 2.42 -8.53
C VAL A 634 -1.58 2.88 -9.99
N SER A 635 -2.73 3.33 -10.49
CA SER A 635 -2.92 3.68 -11.90
C SER A 635 -3.67 5.00 -12.10
N THR A 636 -3.57 5.57 -13.29
CA THR A 636 -4.37 6.73 -13.70
C THR A 636 -5.87 6.41 -13.73
N ARG A 637 -6.23 5.16 -14.03
CA ARG A 637 -7.62 4.67 -14.00
C ARG A 637 -8.20 4.77 -12.59
N THR A 638 -7.51 4.21 -11.58
CA THR A 638 -7.99 4.26 -10.18
C THR A 638 -8.01 5.68 -9.64
N ARG A 639 -7.06 6.55 -10.02
CA ARG A 639 -7.11 7.98 -9.70
C ARG A 639 -8.35 8.68 -10.25
N ALA A 640 -8.69 8.42 -11.51
CA ALA A 640 -9.87 9.01 -12.14
C ALA A 640 -11.16 8.51 -11.49
N LEU A 641 -11.29 7.20 -11.26
CA LEU A 641 -12.47 6.62 -10.61
C LEU A 641 -12.65 7.15 -9.18
N LEU A 642 -11.58 7.22 -8.40
CA LEU A 642 -11.61 7.74 -7.03
C LEU A 642 -12.05 9.22 -6.99
N MET A 643 -11.57 10.04 -7.93
CA MET A 643 -12.01 11.42 -8.07
C MET A 643 -13.51 11.51 -8.40
N ILE A 644 -13.98 10.67 -9.32
CA ILE A 644 -15.40 10.60 -9.69
C ILE A 644 -16.25 10.20 -8.48
N ASP A 645 -15.83 9.19 -7.71
CA ASP A 645 -16.56 8.76 -6.52
C ASP A 645 -16.70 9.90 -5.50
N TRP A 646 -15.64 10.66 -5.25
CA TRP A 646 -15.71 11.81 -4.33
C TRP A 646 -16.59 12.94 -4.84
N ILE A 647 -16.63 13.19 -6.17
CA ILE A 647 -17.51 14.16 -6.79
C ILE A 647 -18.97 13.70 -6.68
N VAL A 648 -19.25 12.45 -7.03
CA VAL A 648 -20.61 11.85 -6.95
C VAL A 648 -21.12 11.91 -5.52
N ARG A 649 -20.29 11.48 -4.54
CA ARG A 649 -20.65 11.58 -3.12
C ARG A 649 -20.91 13.04 -2.70
N GLY A 650 -20.11 13.98 -3.14
CA GLY A 650 -20.26 15.39 -2.77
C GLY A 650 -21.53 16.05 -3.30
N ILE A 651 -22.09 15.53 -4.40
CA ILE A 651 -23.29 16.09 -5.04
C ILE A 651 -24.57 15.36 -4.62
N TRP A 652 -24.53 14.01 -4.58
CA TRP A 652 -25.72 13.16 -4.41
C TRP A 652 -25.72 12.33 -3.11
N GLY A 653 -24.66 12.42 -2.29
CA GLY A 653 -24.50 11.55 -1.13
C GLY A 653 -23.98 10.16 -1.50
N ARG A 654 -23.99 9.23 -0.53
CA ARG A 654 -23.62 7.84 -0.74
C ARG A 654 -24.76 7.07 -1.37
N ASP A 655 -24.42 6.04 -2.14
CA ASP A 655 -25.41 5.10 -2.65
C ASP A 655 -25.95 4.22 -1.50
N LEU A 656 -27.22 4.35 -1.20
CA LEU A 656 -27.93 3.57 -0.17
C LEU A 656 -28.51 2.26 -0.69
N SER A 657 -28.28 1.93 -1.96
CA SER A 657 -28.78 0.68 -2.55
C SER A 657 -28.16 -0.54 -1.87
N ARG A 658 -29.01 -1.51 -1.59
CA ARG A 658 -28.64 -2.81 -1.03
C ARG A 658 -28.26 -3.75 -2.16
N LEU A 659 -26.97 -3.76 -2.56
CA LEU A 659 -26.43 -4.58 -3.64
C LEU A 659 -25.55 -5.72 -3.10
#